data_95fbd5aace7e37e1c05a0413efdf9c62
#
_entry.id   95fbd5aace7e37e1c05a0413efdf9c62
#
_cell.length_a   1.000
_cell.length_b   1.000
_cell.length_c   1.000
_cell.angle_alpha   90.00
_cell.angle_beta   90.00
_cell.angle_gamma   90.00
#
_symmetry.space_group_name_H-M   'P 1'
#
loop_
_entity.id
_entity.type
_entity.pdbx_description
1 polymer ?
#
loop_
_entity_poly.entity_id
_entity_poly.type
_entity_poly.pdbx_seq_one_letter_code
_entity_poly.pdbx_strand_id
1 'polypeptide(L)'
;MRLKTIVLYVCVAITQLFSQTGNLLGVVSDANGSFPLPGANVYLEGTNFGGITDSGGRVYLSNLPTGEYKLVVAYIGYKNEEKDISIEEGSLNNFSIELSVSSLIASDVDVVGNSLSGQARALNNQKNKSNISNVISSDQVGKFPDSNIGDALKRVPGIAVYNDMGEARFGHVRGTPSSFNSATINGERMPSAEATTRSNQLDLIPADMIQTVEVIKALTPDMDADAIGGSINLITRKAAGKRSSITVGRGDNSLDEAGKIVQLSGMYSDRPEGKNFGYMFNFSFYDNWTGSDNIEAEWDDEGNIVEHDIRKYLVHRERKSLGLRFDYNLGNSEVYADLNFNDRDDYENRYRQRIKDLDEGEGSQEIRRQTKAGLPGNEYGRLEDQKLFSYKFGGTSFLDKLKLDYSFKISEASELRPNERYLALRLKKQTAVWNGSTNKPNFSFSDPIASDLNDSWDFREIIEEKRDTDEKARSFKIDADYSFTDNLKLEAGLKISTRKKERRNEFYEFEPVDEDAFLADAFSNIINQDKSEWLNDGNGTSFSPGSFVSREFLGNLDLSNTELFERVIVEEELAGNFKASEDITSFYGMASYDYSDQLLVVGGIRLERTSLYDLEARSYNEDNDQNNIITAADSDYTDVLPSLHLIYDLDGASKIRVALTKSLARPNYFDTVPYQQVKVEDEEIKVGNPELEPTISTNFDISFERYYDDVGLFSAGIFTKDINNFVVYTSGYVTQADNLPDYDGFQLEKALNGGNASLLGVEIAFQRQILPGLGLYANVTAIDSKIDNLDPKLQEDRPDVKDNSMPGTSELSYNLSMSYERGPTTVRLSLNHQGEFLEEFGDSKSEDRWYDKATYVDLNANYNLRENISIYADFNNLTNQPLRYYQGSSRYMMQEEYYNRKFTLGIKADL
;
A
#
# COMPACT_ATOMS: atom_id res chain seq x y z
N MET A 1 36.64 56.22 24.91
CA MET A 1 36.18 55.73 26.22
C MET A 1 34.63 55.55 26.30
N ARG A 2 33.85 56.25 25.46
CA ARG A 2 32.36 56.15 25.49
C ARG A 2 31.74 54.93 24.81
N LEU A 3 32.38 54.30 23.82
CA LEU A 3 31.80 53.16 23.11
C LEU A 3 31.94 51.82 23.93
N LYS A 4 33.06 51.63 24.69
CA LYS A 4 33.19 50.48 25.58
C LYS A 4 32.27 50.48 26.75
N THR A 5 31.85 51.64 27.25
CA THR A 5 30.89 51.78 28.34
C THR A 5 29.46 51.51 27.89
N ILE A 6 29.08 51.91 26.65
CA ILE A 6 27.75 51.57 26.07
C ILE A 6 27.64 50.08 25.80
N VAL A 7 28.69 49.43 25.25
CA VAL A 7 28.70 47.98 25.03
C VAL A 7 28.59 47.20 26.35
N LEU A 8 29.25 47.70 27.42
CA LEU A 8 29.17 47.09 28.76
C LEU A 8 27.77 47.24 29.38
N TYR A 9 27.13 48.41 29.21
CA TYR A 9 25.75 48.64 29.68
C TYR A 9 24.71 47.84 28.85
N VAL A 10 24.94 47.65 27.55
CA VAL A 10 24.07 46.80 26.70
C VAL A 10 24.27 45.33 27.05
N CYS A 11 25.51 44.90 27.33
CA CYS A 11 25.74 43.54 27.81
C CYS A 11 25.18 43.27 29.21
N VAL A 12 25.25 44.24 30.11
CA VAL A 12 24.68 44.12 31.45
C VAL A 12 23.13 44.25 31.43
N ALA A 13 22.55 45.02 30.53
CA ALA A 13 21.10 45.10 30.32
C ALA A 13 20.54 43.82 29.67
N ILE A 14 21.33 43.13 28.85
CA ILE A 14 20.95 41.82 28.26
C ILE A 14 21.01 40.72 29.31
N THR A 15 21.87 40.82 30.35
CA THR A 15 21.95 39.83 31.40
C THR A 15 20.85 39.96 32.48
N GLN A 16 20.04 41.00 32.47
CA GLN A 16 18.91 41.14 33.42
C GLN A 16 17.54 40.75 32.84
N LEU A 17 17.51 40.26 31.58
CA LEU A 17 16.32 39.75 30.92
C LEU A 17 16.24 38.23 30.86
N PHE A 18 17.09 37.50 31.56
CA PHE A 18 16.88 36.08 31.77
C PHE A 18 15.74 35.87 32.75
N SER A 19 14.52 35.71 32.24
CA SER A 19 13.43 35.13 33.03
C SER A 19 13.91 33.82 33.66
N GLN A 20 13.72 33.67 34.96
CA GLN A 20 13.97 32.37 35.60
C GLN A 20 12.98 31.40 35.02
N THR A 21 13.47 30.43 34.26
CA THR A 21 12.65 29.44 33.56
C THR A 21 13.08 28.02 33.89
N GLY A 22 12.13 27.10 33.87
CA GLY A 22 12.35 25.66 33.95
C GLY A 22 11.68 24.94 32.78
N ASN A 23 11.86 23.63 32.71
CA ASN A 23 11.28 22.77 31.71
C ASN A 23 10.38 21.71 32.35
N LEU A 24 9.40 21.23 31.60
CA LEU A 24 8.47 20.20 32.04
C LEU A 24 8.43 19.06 31.02
N LEU A 25 8.71 17.85 31.48
CA LEU A 25 8.59 16.62 30.70
C LEU A 25 7.50 15.74 31.32
N GLY A 26 6.51 15.35 30.54
CA GLY A 26 5.40 14.56 31.05
C GLY A 26 5.09 13.35 30.21
N VAL A 27 4.41 12.38 30.82
CA VAL A 27 3.86 11.20 30.17
C VAL A 27 2.37 11.13 30.51
N VAL A 28 1.54 10.99 29.46
CA VAL A 28 0.10 10.79 29.58
C VAL A 28 -0.26 9.40 29.07
N SER A 29 -0.97 8.63 29.91
CA SER A 29 -1.38 7.26 29.60
C SER A 29 -2.84 6.99 29.98
N ASP A 30 -3.38 5.89 29.49
CA ASP A 30 -4.70 5.37 29.84
C ASP A 30 -4.63 4.63 31.19
N ALA A 31 -5.54 4.94 32.10
CA ALA A 31 -5.59 4.33 33.45
C ALA A 31 -5.87 2.82 33.43
N ASN A 32 -6.57 2.29 32.39
CA ASN A 32 -6.98 0.89 32.33
C ASN A 32 -5.94 -0.04 31.69
N GLY A 33 -4.86 0.49 31.13
CA GLY A 33 -3.88 -0.35 30.43
C GLY A 33 -2.52 0.28 30.25
N SER A 34 -2.25 1.41 30.90
CA SER A 34 -0.96 2.15 30.81
C SER A 34 -0.53 2.43 29.37
N PHE A 35 -1.49 2.53 28.45
CA PHE A 35 -1.19 2.90 27.07
C PHE A 35 -0.81 4.37 26.97
N PRO A 36 0.23 4.70 26.21
CA PRO A 36 0.47 6.08 25.87
C PRO A 36 -0.73 6.67 25.13
N LEU A 37 -1.07 7.91 25.47
CA LEU A 37 -2.12 8.69 24.81
C LEU A 37 -1.48 9.78 23.91
N PRO A 38 -1.18 9.48 22.65
CA PRO A 38 -0.66 10.46 21.69
C PRO A 38 -1.74 11.48 21.33
N GLY A 39 -1.34 12.72 21.16
CA GLY A 39 -2.29 13.80 20.87
C GLY A 39 -3.07 14.32 22.09
N ALA A 40 -2.64 14.03 23.33
CA ALA A 40 -3.22 14.66 24.51
C ALA A 40 -2.81 16.13 24.59
N ASN A 41 -3.81 17.02 24.80
CA ASN A 41 -3.54 18.42 25.08
C ASN A 41 -3.12 18.60 26.51
N VAL A 42 -1.94 19.15 26.72
CA VAL A 42 -1.36 19.42 28.04
C VAL A 42 -1.08 20.91 28.14
N TYR A 43 -1.67 21.61 29.08
CA TYR A 43 -1.48 23.06 29.19
C TYR A 43 -1.52 23.53 30.65
N LEU A 44 -0.89 24.69 30.91
CA LEU A 44 -0.90 25.35 32.18
C LEU A 44 -2.08 26.34 32.23
N GLU A 45 -3.03 26.11 33.13
CA GLU A 45 -4.26 26.90 33.23
C GLU A 45 -3.97 28.43 33.40
N GLY A 46 -4.67 29.24 32.64
CA GLY A 46 -4.50 30.69 32.66
C GLY A 46 -3.25 31.24 31.97
N THR A 47 -2.53 30.38 31.22
CA THR A 47 -1.33 30.76 30.47
C THR A 47 -1.46 30.31 29.02
N ASN A 48 -0.53 30.72 28.17
CA ASN A 48 -0.41 30.25 26.77
C ASN A 48 0.58 29.08 26.67
N PHE A 49 1.08 28.52 27.80
CA PHE A 49 2.01 27.41 27.77
C PHE A 49 1.25 26.10 27.68
N GLY A 50 1.50 25.37 26.60
CA GLY A 50 0.91 24.09 26.38
C GLY A 50 1.61 23.33 25.26
N GLY A 51 1.24 22.07 25.12
CA GLY A 51 1.78 21.18 24.09
C GLY A 51 0.91 19.95 23.92
N ILE A 52 1.28 19.17 22.94
CA ILE A 52 0.58 17.93 22.54
C ILE A 52 1.52 16.77 22.76
N THR A 53 1.01 15.67 23.30
CA THR A 53 1.81 14.47 23.50
C THR A 53 2.19 13.81 22.17
N ASP A 54 3.43 13.33 22.11
CA ASP A 54 3.97 12.58 20.98
C ASP A 54 3.38 11.15 20.89
N SER A 55 3.83 10.37 19.91
CA SER A 55 3.41 8.97 19.73
C SER A 55 3.71 8.03 20.93
N GLY A 56 4.57 8.45 21.85
CA GLY A 56 4.85 7.78 23.12
C GLY A 56 4.05 8.31 24.30
N GLY A 57 3.09 9.23 24.05
CA GLY A 57 2.34 9.91 25.12
C GLY A 57 3.17 10.93 25.90
N ARG A 58 4.32 11.37 25.37
CA ARG A 58 5.21 12.32 26.04
C ARG A 58 5.00 13.72 25.52
N VAL A 59 5.07 14.70 26.44
CA VAL A 59 5.05 16.11 26.12
C VAL A 59 6.26 16.79 26.77
N TYR A 60 6.88 17.70 26.03
CA TYR A 60 7.96 18.52 26.54
C TYR A 60 7.60 20.00 26.37
N LEU A 61 7.51 20.71 27.50
CA LEU A 61 7.28 22.15 27.53
C LEU A 61 8.56 22.81 28.01
N SER A 62 9.11 23.71 27.24
CA SER A 62 10.35 24.44 27.56
C SER A 62 10.08 25.89 27.90
N ASN A 63 11.01 26.52 28.57
CA ASN A 63 11.01 27.97 28.84
C ASN A 63 9.82 28.45 29.71
N LEU A 64 9.34 27.58 30.60
CA LEU A 64 8.25 27.88 31.51
C LEU A 64 8.73 28.84 32.62
N PRO A 65 8.06 29.97 32.88
CA PRO A 65 8.39 30.80 34.02
C PRO A 65 8.31 30.00 35.33
N THR A 66 9.21 30.30 36.27
CA THR A 66 9.16 29.66 37.61
C THR A 66 7.89 30.04 38.35
N GLY A 67 7.25 29.10 39.02
CA GLY A 67 6.02 29.36 39.74
C GLY A 67 5.20 28.10 39.99
N GLU A 68 4.08 28.30 40.71
CA GLU A 68 3.09 27.23 40.90
C GLU A 68 1.99 27.36 39.85
N TYR A 69 1.70 26.24 39.21
CA TYR A 69 0.73 26.17 38.11
C TYR A 69 -0.23 25.00 38.31
N LYS A 70 -1.41 25.12 37.74
CA LYS A 70 -2.31 24.00 37.54
C LYS A 70 -2.13 23.46 36.15
N LEU A 71 -1.61 22.23 36.02
CA LEU A 71 -1.49 21.49 34.81
C LEU A 71 -2.83 20.82 34.48
N VAL A 72 -3.34 21.01 33.28
CA VAL A 72 -4.57 20.38 32.80
C VAL A 72 -4.22 19.48 31.63
N VAL A 73 -4.75 18.26 31.66
CA VAL A 73 -4.63 17.30 30.56
C VAL A 73 -6.00 16.94 30.03
N ALA A 74 -6.24 17.18 28.75
CA ALA A 74 -7.51 16.95 28.08
C ALA A 74 -7.35 16.00 26.89
N TYR A 75 -8.31 15.08 26.76
CA TYR A 75 -8.33 14.07 25.70
C TYR A 75 -9.77 13.69 25.32
N ILE A 76 -10.09 13.61 24.02
CA ILE A 76 -11.45 13.24 23.56
C ILE A 76 -11.82 11.85 24.12
N GLY A 77 -13.02 11.75 24.70
CA GLY A 77 -13.50 10.51 25.28
C GLY A 77 -13.00 10.19 26.70
N TYR A 78 -12.17 11.06 27.29
CA TYR A 78 -11.62 10.89 28.65
C TYR A 78 -12.05 12.06 29.54
N LYS A 79 -11.97 11.85 30.85
CA LYS A 79 -12.12 12.92 31.83
C LYS A 79 -10.85 13.75 31.83
N ASN A 80 -11.01 15.07 31.84
CA ASN A 80 -9.88 15.95 32.07
C ASN A 80 -9.31 15.73 33.45
N GLU A 81 -7.99 15.66 33.55
CA GLU A 81 -7.28 15.58 34.83
C GLU A 81 -6.48 16.85 35.09
N GLU A 82 -6.49 17.30 36.33
CA GLU A 82 -5.79 18.48 36.79
C GLU A 82 -4.75 18.10 37.83
N LYS A 83 -3.58 18.72 37.80
CA LYS A 83 -2.49 18.48 38.74
C LYS A 83 -1.75 19.77 39.06
N ASP A 84 -1.57 20.06 40.37
CA ASP A 84 -0.72 21.17 40.79
C ASP A 84 0.75 20.80 40.58
N ILE A 85 1.51 21.68 39.93
CA ILE A 85 2.94 21.52 39.64
C ILE A 85 3.71 22.77 39.96
N SER A 86 4.96 22.60 40.43
CA SER A 86 5.92 23.67 40.68
C SER A 86 7.00 23.64 39.62
N ILE A 87 7.25 24.77 38.99
CA ILE A 87 8.35 24.94 38.04
C ILE A 87 9.51 25.65 38.72
N GLU A 88 10.65 24.98 38.81
CA GLU A 88 11.87 25.48 39.45
C GLU A 88 12.88 25.93 38.37
N GLU A 89 13.69 26.94 38.69
CA GLU A 89 14.70 27.50 37.82
C GLU A 89 15.75 26.46 37.35
N GLY A 90 15.95 26.37 36.05
CA GLY A 90 16.96 25.48 35.46
C GLY A 90 16.68 24.01 35.63
N SER A 91 15.50 23.64 36.17
CA SER A 91 15.15 22.23 36.42
C SER A 91 14.38 21.62 35.27
N LEU A 92 14.49 20.29 35.13
CA LEU A 92 13.57 19.47 34.35
C LEU A 92 12.57 18.82 35.30
N ASN A 93 11.37 19.40 35.36
CA ASN A 93 10.29 18.86 36.18
C ASN A 93 9.62 17.72 35.44
N ASN A 94 9.29 16.62 36.13
CA ASN A 94 8.65 15.47 35.52
C ASN A 94 7.24 15.25 36.11
N PHE A 95 6.30 14.85 35.23
CA PHE A 95 4.99 14.37 35.65
C PHE A 95 4.56 13.11 34.91
N SER A 96 3.65 12.37 35.52
CA SER A 96 2.90 11.29 34.90
C SER A 96 1.44 11.46 35.28
N ILE A 97 0.56 11.38 34.27
CA ILE A 97 -0.90 11.46 34.46
C ILE A 97 -1.53 10.28 33.71
N GLU A 98 -2.43 9.60 34.42
CA GLU A 98 -3.27 8.55 33.86
C GLU A 98 -4.70 9.08 33.72
N LEU A 99 -5.24 9.05 32.50
CA LEU A 99 -6.59 9.50 32.17
C LEU A 99 -7.58 8.33 32.24
N SER A 100 -8.74 8.58 32.82
CA SER A 100 -9.85 7.62 32.85
C SER A 100 -10.89 7.97 31.80
N VAL A 101 -11.50 6.97 31.17
CA VAL A 101 -12.57 7.15 30.17
C VAL A 101 -13.76 7.91 30.78
N SER A 102 -14.37 8.81 30.00
CA SER A 102 -15.49 9.65 30.47
C SER A 102 -16.74 8.81 30.74
N SER A 103 -17.45 9.15 31.85
CA SER A 103 -18.71 8.50 32.21
C SER A 103 -19.87 8.71 31.20
N LEU A 104 -19.81 9.71 30.35
CA LEU A 104 -20.74 9.87 29.21
C LEU A 104 -20.67 8.71 28.21
N ILE A 105 -19.54 8.04 28.17
CA ILE A 105 -19.32 6.85 27.33
C ILE A 105 -19.60 5.56 28.12
N ALA A 106 -19.44 5.61 29.46
CA ALA A 106 -19.55 4.44 30.35
C ALA A 106 -20.96 4.17 30.92
N SER A 107 -21.92 5.08 30.71
CA SER A 107 -23.20 5.03 31.44
C SER A 107 -24.17 3.94 31.02
N ASP A 108 -23.95 3.24 29.89
CA ASP A 108 -24.83 2.15 29.43
C ASP A 108 -24.11 0.88 28.92
N VAL A 109 -22.78 0.80 28.96
CA VAL A 109 -22.02 -0.31 28.39
C VAL A 109 -20.78 -0.66 29.20
N ASP A 110 -20.92 -1.60 30.11
CA ASP A 110 -19.83 -2.08 31.00
C ASP A 110 -18.68 -2.82 30.24
N VAL A 111 -18.71 -2.99 28.93
CA VAL A 111 -17.76 -3.85 28.19
C VAL A 111 -17.10 -3.20 26.96
N VAL A 112 -17.38 -1.95 26.62
CA VAL A 112 -16.90 -1.29 25.38
C VAL A 112 -15.58 -0.51 25.56
N GLY A 113 -14.98 -0.54 26.72
CA GLY A 113 -13.82 0.31 27.08
C GLY A 113 -12.64 0.32 26.09
N ASN A 114 -12.22 -0.85 25.60
CA ASN A 114 -11.01 -0.94 24.76
C ASN A 114 -11.20 -0.39 23.34
N SER A 115 -12.38 -0.57 22.76
CA SER A 115 -12.68 -0.19 21.37
C SER A 115 -12.86 1.31 21.17
N LEU A 116 -13.57 1.95 22.11
CA LEU A 116 -13.76 3.40 22.07
C LEU A 116 -12.45 4.13 22.39
N SER A 117 -11.59 3.55 23.21
CA SER A 117 -10.28 4.13 23.55
C SER A 117 -9.34 4.19 22.34
N GLY A 118 -9.34 3.17 21.48
CA GLY A 118 -8.56 3.17 20.24
C GLY A 118 -9.04 4.23 19.26
N GLN A 119 -10.35 4.34 19.05
CA GLN A 119 -10.95 5.35 18.21
C GLN A 119 -10.71 6.77 18.74
N ALA A 120 -10.84 6.97 20.03
CA ALA A 120 -10.53 8.25 20.68
C ALA A 120 -9.06 8.65 20.45
N ARG A 121 -8.12 7.69 20.54
CA ARG A 121 -6.71 7.93 20.21
C ARG A 121 -6.51 8.35 18.77
N ALA A 122 -7.13 7.68 17.80
CA ALA A 122 -7.04 8.04 16.41
C ALA A 122 -7.56 9.45 16.14
N LEU A 123 -8.74 9.80 16.66
CA LEU A 123 -9.33 11.12 16.48
C LEU A 123 -8.54 12.24 17.18
N ASN A 124 -7.98 12.01 18.36
CA ASN A 124 -7.10 12.99 19.02
C ASN A 124 -5.81 13.21 18.23
N ASN A 125 -5.21 12.12 17.72
CA ASN A 125 -4.03 12.22 16.86
C ASN A 125 -4.36 13.04 15.61
N GLN A 126 -5.46 12.73 14.91
CA GLN A 126 -5.90 13.48 13.74
C GLN A 126 -6.16 14.97 14.05
N LYS A 127 -6.90 15.26 15.12
CA LYS A 127 -7.24 16.64 15.56
C LYS A 127 -6.01 17.52 15.75
N ASN A 128 -4.92 16.93 16.24
CA ASN A 128 -3.71 17.64 16.64
C ASN A 128 -2.57 17.60 15.61
N LYS A 129 -2.79 16.97 14.44
CA LYS A 129 -1.84 17.06 13.30
C LYS A 129 -1.78 18.48 12.75
N SER A 130 -0.59 18.88 12.32
CA SER A 130 -0.37 20.15 11.61
C SER A 130 -0.69 20.10 10.11
N ASN A 131 -1.07 18.92 9.60
CA ASN A 131 -1.41 18.68 8.20
C ASN A 131 -2.83 18.12 8.04
N ILE A 132 -3.25 17.89 6.80
CA ILE A 132 -4.52 17.21 6.49
C ILE A 132 -4.25 15.73 6.41
N SER A 133 -4.82 14.95 7.33
CA SER A 133 -4.64 13.50 7.41
C SER A 133 -5.86 12.80 7.99
N ASN A 134 -6.05 11.52 7.67
CA ASN A 134 -6.97 10.62 8.36
C ASN A 134 -6.18 9.63 9.20
N VAL A 135 -6.64 9.38 10.41
CA VAL A 135 -5.99 8.46 11.34
C VAL A 135 -6.97 7.38 11.77
N ILE A 136 -6.57 6.12 11.63
CA ILE A 136 -7.37 4.96 12.01
C ILE A 136 -6.57 4.13 13.01
N SER A 137 -7.21 3.70 14.09
CA SER A 137 -6.59 2.82 15.08
C SER A 137 -6.70 1.35 14.68
N SER A 138 -5.78 0.52 15.18
CA SER A 138 -5.87 -0.94 15.05
C SER A 138 -7.14 -1.55 15.66
N ASP A 139 -7.72 -0.90 16.65
CA ASP A 139 -8.98 -1.37 17.24
C ASP A 139 -10.17 -1.15 16.29
N GLN A 140 -10.09 -0.16 15.39
CA GLN A 140 -11.03 -0.03 14.28
C GLN A 140 -10.71 -1.05 13.17
N VAL A 141 -9.44 -1.24 12.84
CA VAL A 141 -8.94 -2.24 11.89
C VAL A 141 -9.27 -3.65 12.40
N GLY A 142 -8.94 -3.98 13.66
CA GLY A 142 -9.19 -5.29 14.27
C GLY A 142 -10.64 -5.62 14.60
N LYS A 143 -11.58 -4.70 14.36
CA LYS A 143 -13.04 -4.95 14.39
C LYS A 143 -13.59 -5.37 13.02
N PHE A 144 -12.79 -5.26 11.98
CA PHE A 144 -13.08 -5.73 10.65
C PHE A 144 -12.29 -7.01 10.39
N PRO A 145 -12.77 -7.87 9.52
CA PRO A 145 -12.13 -9.16 9.20
C PRO A 145 -10.92 -8.99 8.28
N ASP A 146 -10.08 -7.99 8.54
CA ASP A 146 -8.97 -7.65 7.66
C ASP A 146 -7.75 -8.52 7.98
N SER A 147 -7.33 -9.34 7.04
CA SER A 147 -6.15 -10.18 7.18
C SER A 147 -4.84 -9.39 6.99
N ASN A 148 -4.91 -8.28 6.26
CA ASN A 148 -3.77 -7.43 5.93
C ASN A 148 -4.15 -5.94 5.96
N ILE A 149 -3.16 -5.07 5.89
CA ILE A 149 -3.35 -3.61 5.94
C ILE A 149 -4.06 -3.07 4.70
N GLY A 150 -3.83 -3.64 3.52
CA GLY A 150 -4.50 -3.22 2.29
C GLY A 150 -6.03 -3.30 2.42
N ASP A 151 -6.55 -4.41 2.98
CA ASP A 151 -7.98 -4.57 3.22
C ASP A 151 -8.54 -3.55 4.22
N ALA A 152 -7.77 -3.23 5.26
CA ALA A 152 -8.16 -2.21 6.23
C ALA A 152 -8.28 -0.80 5.61
N LEU A 153 -7.46 -0.49 4.62
CA LEU A 153 -7.44 0.81 3.94
C LEU A 153 -8.67 1.07 3.09
N LYS A 154 -9.39 0.04 2.63
CA LYS A 154 -10.64 0.19 1.87
C LYS A 154 -11.66 1.12 2.52
N ARG A 155 -11.58 1.31 3.85
CA ARG A 155 -12.54 2.09 4.64
C ARG A 155 -12.09 3.52 4.92
N VAL A 156 -10.86 3.88 4.56
CA VAL A 156 -10.34 5.23 4.78
C VAL A 156 -10.93 6.20 3.75
N PRO A 157 -11.41 7.41 4.16
CA PRO A 157 -11.87 8.41 3.21
C PRO A 157 -10.78 8.76 2.19
N GLY A 158 -11.14 8.75 0.90
CA GLY A 158 -10.24 9.10 -0.18
C GLY A 158 -9.24 8.00 -0.56
N ILE A 159 -9.44 6.76 -0.09
CA ILE A 159 -8.65 5.61 -0.53
C ILE A 159 -9.53 4.63 -1.32
N ALA A 160 -9.05 4.29 -2.52
CA ALA A 160 -9.43 3.13 -3.28
C ALA A 160 -8.29 2.09 -3.21
N VAL A 161 -8.58 0.83 -3.50
CA VAL A 161 -7.56 -0.22 -3.50
C VAL A 161 -7.62 -1.05 -4.77
N TYR A 162 -6.44 -1.44 -5.24
CA TYR A 162 -6.31 -2.44 -6.28
C TYR A 162 -6.23 -3.83 -5.63
N ASN A 163 -7.14 -4.71 -6.02
CA ASN A 163 -7.19 -6.08 -5.52
C ASN A 163 -6.43 -7.02 -6.47
N ASP A 164 -5.67 -7.94 -5.88
CA ASP A 164 -5.01 -9.04 -6.57
C ASP A 164 -5.24 -10.33 -5.78
N MET A 165 -5.62 -11.41 -6.45
CA MET A 165 -5.95 -12.70 -5.83
C MET A 165 -6.91 -12.57 -4.61
N GLY A 166 -7.91 -11.68 -4.71
CA GLY A 166 -8.93 -11.45 -3.68
C GLY A 166 -8.48 -10.70 -2.44
N GLU A 167 -7.31 -10.06 -2.46
CA GLU A 167 -6.76 -9.24 -1.39
C GLU A 167 -6.33 -7.87 -1.91
N ALA A 168 -6.40 -6.84 -1.07
CA ALA A 168 -5.99 -5.50 -1.44
C ALA A 168 -4.47 -5.36 -1.42
N ARG A 169 -3.85 -5.22 -2.58
CA ARG A 169 -2.40 -5.19 -2.77
C ARG A 169 -1.84 -3.76 -2.76
N PHE A 170 -2.46 -2.84 -3.48
CA PHE A 170 -2.00 -1.45 -3.58
C PHE A 170 -3.10 -0.47 -3.18
N GLY A 171 -2.67 0.64 -2.55
CA GLY A 171 -3.56 1.74 -2.17
C GLY A 171 -3.45 2.91 -3.14
N HIS A 172 -4.60 3.43 -3.55
CA HIS A 172 -4.76 4.62 -4.39
C HIS A 172 -5.33 5.74 -3.52
N VAL A 173 -4.53 6.76 -3.24
CA VAL A 173 -4.97 7.90 -2.44
C VAL A 173 -5.51 8.98 -3.37
N ARG A 174 -6.77 9.39 -3.16
CA ARG A 174 -7.41 10.46 -3.93
C ARG A 174 -7.37 10.24 -5.45
N GLY A 175 -7.61 9.00 -5.87
CA GLY A 175 -7.67 8.62 -7.29
C GLY A 175 -6.36 8.73 -8.05
N THR A 176 -5.21 8.82 -7.37
CA THR A 176 -3.92 8.79 -8.06
C THR A 176 -3.40 7.36 -8.19
N PRO A 177 -2.66 7.02 -9.24
CA PRO A 177 -2.04 5.72 -9.40
C PRO A 177 -1.22 5.31 -8.18
N SER A 178 -1.07 4.01 -7.91
CA SER A 178 -0.30 3.52 -6.75
C SER A 178 1.16 3.99 -6.75
N SER A 179 1.76 4.21 -7.91
CA SER A 179 3.11 4.76 -8.08
C SER A 179 3.24 6.23 -7.60
N PHE A 180 2.13 6.97 -7.49
CA PHE A 180 2.10 8.33 -6.97
C PHE A 180 1.86 8.40 -5.46
N ASN A 181 1.80 7.25 -4.78
CA ASN A 181 1.58 7.14 -3.36
C ASN A 181 2.78 6.51 -2.67
N SER A 182 3.04 6.87 -1.42
CA SER A 182 4.08 6.21 -0.64
C SER A 182 3.50 5.42 0.52
N ALA A 183 4.11 4.28 0.81
CA ALA A 183 3.85 3.55 2.05
C ALA A 183 5.10 3.57 2.93
N THR A 184 4.89 3.92 4.21
CA THR A 184 5.96 4.06 5.18
C THR A 184 5.67 3.24 6.43
N ILE A 185 6.71 2.76 7.11
CA ILE A 185 6.61 2.18 8.45
C ILE A 185 7.36 3.11 9.41
N ASN A 186 6.61 3.67 10.39
CA ASN A 186 7.12 4.65 11.36
C ASN A 186 7.83 5.84 10.67
N GLY A 187 7.22 6.38 9.61
CA GLY A 187 7.69 7.54 8.84
C GLY A 187 8.84 7.28 7.86
N GLU A 188 9.24 6.02 7.67
CA GLU A 188 10.32 5.65 6.76
C GLU A 188 9.78 4.80 5.61
N ARG A 189 10.07 5.20 4.37
CA ARG A 189 9.60 4.52 3.16
C ARG A 189 10.01 3.05 3.15
N MET A 190 9.07 2.18 2.75
CA MET A 190 9.32 0.76 2.55
C MET A 190 10.04 0.52 1.22
N PRO A 191 10.96 -0.46 1.13
CA PRO A 191 11.41 -0.98 -0.15
C PRO A 191 10.30 -1.81 -0.81
N SER A 192 10.39 -1.98 -2.13
CA SER A 192 9.45 -2.79 -2.91
C SER A 192 10.18 -3.87 -3.70
N ALA A 193 9.72 -5.11 -3.58
CA ALA A 193 10.20 -6.22 -4.39
C ALA A 193 9.49 -6.36 -5.75
N GLU A 194 8.51 -5.48 -6.05
CA GLU A 194 7.88 -5.42 -7.37
C GLU A 194 8.92 -5.18 -8.46
N ALA A 195 8.86 -5.96 -9.52
CA ALA A 195 9.90 -5.93 -10.55
C ALA A 195 9.96 -4.59 -11.30
N THR A 196 8.82 -4.06 -11.71
CA THR A 196 8.71 -2.92 -12.63
C THR A 196 8.23 -1.64 -11.98
N THR A 197 7.65 -1.67 -10.77
CA THR A 197 7.08 -0.49 -10.08
C THR A 197 7.77 -0.20 -8.76
N ARG A 198 7.63 1.05 -8.29
CA ARG A 198 8.03 1.49 -6.93
C ARG A 198 6.90 1.32 -5.90
N SER A 199 5.74 0.86 -6.31
CA SER A 199 4.58 0.68 -5.43
C SER A 199 4.86 -0.36 -4.35
N ASN A 200 4.34 -0.13 -3.16
CA ASN A 200 4.56 -1.03 -2.02
C ASN A 200 3.36 -1.95 -1.85
N GLN A 201 3.63 -3.24 -1.72
CA GLN A 201 2.64 -4.27 -1.44
C GLN A 201 2.17 -4.18 0.02
N LEU A 202 0.89 -3.87 0.22
CA LEU A 202 0.29 -3.72 1.54
C LEU A 202 -0.24 -5.04 2.10
N ASP A 203 -0.48 -6.00 1.24
CA ASP A 203 -0.92 -7.36 1.57
C ASP A 203 0.16 -8.21 2.27
N LEU A 204 1.43 -7.80 2.22
CA LEU A 204 2.53 -8.41 2.98
C LEU A 204 2.45 -8.14 4.48
N ILE A 205 1.72 -7.09 4.91
CA ILE A 205 1.74 -6.62 6.29
C ILE A 205 0.42 -7.01 6.98
N PRO A 206 0.46 -7.91 7.99
CA PRO A 206 -0.73 -8.24 8.76
C PRO A 206 -1.28 -7.03 9.51
N ALA A 207 -2.61 -6.89 9.52
CA ALA A 207 -3.28 -5.76 10.15
C ALA A 207 -3.05 -5.70 11.69
N ASP A 208 -2.87 -6.84 12.34
CA ASP A 208 -2.66 -6.95 13.79
C ASP A 208 -1.24 -6.54 14.26
N MET A 209 -0.28 -6.40 13.30
CA MET A 209 1.07 -5.89 13.59
C MET A 209 1.10 -4.36 13.76
N ILE A 210 0.08 -3.67 13.27
CA ILE A 210 0.02 -2.21 13.21
C ILE A 210 -0.84 -1.66 14.36
N GLN A 211 -0.41 -0.55 14.95
CA GLN A 211 -1.16 0.16 16.00
C GLN A 211 -2.10 1.20 15.42
N THR A 212 -1.63 1.95 14.42
CA THR A 212 -2.34 3.07 13.81
C THR A 212 -1.94 3.19 12.36
N VAL A 213 -2.90 3.49 11.50
CA VAL A 213 -2.66 3.87 10.10
C VAL A 213 -2.95 5.36 9.96
N GLU A 214 -1.99 6.10 9.45
CA GLU A 214 -2.11 7.52 9.16
C GLU A 214 -2.07 7.72 7.64
N VAL A 215 -3.12 8.27 7.07
CA VAL A 215 -3.16 8.63 5.65
C VAL A 215 -2.98 10.14 5.54
N ILE A 216 -1.80 10.55 5.14
CA ILE A 216 -1.36 11.93 5.06
C ILE A 216 -1.63 12.44 3.65
N LYS A 217 -2.51 13.43 3.51
CA LYS A 217 -3.00 13.93 2.23
C LYS A 217 -2.34 15.23 1.78
N ALA A 218 -1.77 15.99 2.72
CA ALA A 218 -1.00 17.18 2.46
C ALA A 218 0.32 17.11 3.25
N LEU A 219 1.44 17.04 2.55
CA LEU A 219 2.77 16.81 3.14
C LEU A 219 3.32 18.07 3.80
N THR A 220 3.99 17.92 4.95
CA THR A 220 4.84 18.94 5.56
C THR A 220 6.31 18.74 5.16
N PRO A 221 7.18 19.77 5.27
CA PRO A 221 8.57 19.68 4.79
C PRO A 221 9.45 18.62 5.45
N ASP A 222 9.13 18.16 6.66
CA ASP A 222 9.82 17.10 7.41
C ASP A 222 9.58 15.71 6.84
N MET A 223 8.60 15.55 5.92
CA MET A 223 8.20 14.30 5.29
C MET A 223 8.89 14.11 3.94
N ASP A 224 9.04 12.85 3.53
CA ASP A 224 9.49 12.51 2.17
C ASP A 224 8.47 13.04 1.15
N ALA A 225 8.96 13.67 0.09
CA ALA A 225 8.10 14.36 -0.87
C ALA A 225 7.48 13.45 -1.94
N ASP A 226 7.93 12.21 -2.02
CA ASP A 226 7.54 11.22 -3.02
C ASP A 226 6.15 10.61 -2.70
N ALA A 227 5.10 11.46 -2.80
CA ALA A 227 3.71 11.12 -2.51
C ALA A 227 2.75 12.18 -3.07
N ILE A 228 2.50 12.20 -4.37
CA ILE A 228 1.54 13.11 -5.02
C ILE A 228 0.12 12.88 -4.49
N GLY A 229 -0.33 11.64 -4.45
CA GLY A 229 -1.65 11.29 -3.91
C GLY A 229 -1.71 11.47 -2.40
N GLY A 230 -0.74 10.91 -1.72
CA GLY A 230 -0.57 10.95 -0.29
C GLY A 230 0.37 9.87 0.24
N SER A 231 0.64 9.90 1.54
CA SER A 231 1.49 8.92 2.22
C SER A 231 0.68 8.09 3.21
N ILE A 232 0.81 6.77 3.12
CA ILE A 232 0.21 5.79 4.03
C ILE A 232 1.27 5.41 5.06
N ASN A 233 1.17 5.94 6.28
CA ASN A 233 2.13 5.70 7.34
C ASN A 233 1.61 4.66 8.34
N LEU A 234 2.26 3.52 8.40
CA LEU A 234 1.94 2.39 9.27
C LEU A 234 2.73 2.54 10.57
N ILE A 235 2.04 2.89 11.64
CA ILE A 235 2.65 3.01 12.97
C ILE A 235 2.60 1.67 13.68
N THR A 236 3.76 1.10 13.96
CA THR A 236 3.87 -0.17 14.69
C THR A 236 3.58 0.02 16.19
N ARG A 237 3.25 -1.07 16.87
CA ARG A 237 2.97 -1.05 18.30
C ARG A 237 4.22 -0.68 19.11
N LYS A 238 4.03 0.04 20.20
CA LYS A 238 5.09 0.44 21.13
C LYS A 238 4.97 -0.31 22.46
N ALA A 239 6.10 -0.41 23.19
CA ALA A 239 6.09 -0.96 24.53
C ALA A 239 5.21 -0.08 25.46
N ALA A 240 4.20 -0.72 26.02
CA ALA A 240 3.32 -0.15 27.05
C ALA A 240 3.60 -0.83 28.41
N GLY A 241 2.73 -0.68 29.36
CA GLY A 241 2.75 -1.50 30.58
C GLY A 241 2.58 -2.99 30.27
N LYS A 242 2.57 -3.82 31.32
CA LYS A 242 2.42 -5.27 31.14
C LYS A 242 1.11 -5.62 30.47
N ARG A 243 1.19 -6.24 29.30
CA ARG A 243 0.04 -6.69 28.52
C ARG A 243 0.41 -7.88 27.65
N SER A 244 -0.54 -8.80 27.50
CA SER A 244 -0.46 -9.86 26.51
C SER A 244 -1.80 -10.09 25.84
N SER A 245 -1.78 -10.48 24.58
CA SER A 245 -2.98 -10.91 23.84
C SER A 245 -2.64 -12.07 22.94
N ILE A 246 -3.61 -12.93 22.71
CA ILE A 246 -3.54 -14.02 21.75
C ILE A 246 -4.86 -14.10 20.99
N THR A 247 -4.77 -14.33 19.68
CA THR A 247 -5.91 -14.54 18.79
C THR A 247 -5.70 -15.86 18.06
N VAL A 248 -6.72 -16.71 18.06
CA VAL A 248 -6.74 -17.97 17.31
C VAL A 248 -8.02 -18.00 16.49
N GLY A 249 -7.90 -18.20 15.20
CA GLY A 249 -9.04 -18.27 14.28
C GLY A 249 -8.93 -19.46 13.33
N ARG A 250 -10.08 -19.94 12.91
CA ARG A 250 -10.20 -20.93 11.84
C ARG A 250 -11.34 -20.53 10.93
N GLY A 251 -11.13 -20.69 9.65
CA GLY A 251 -12.10 -20.34 8.64
C GLY A 251 -12.14 -21.31 7.49
N ASP A 252 -13.00 -20.96 6.55
CA ASP A 252 -13.23 -21.68 5.33
C ASP A 252 -13.56 -20.69 4.22
N ASN A 253 -13.19 -21.02 2.98
CA ASN A 253 -13.77 -20.43 1.80
C ASN A 253 -14.40 -21.56 0.98
N SER A 254 -15.48 -21.32 0.23
CA SER A 254 -16.27 -22.36 -0.40
C SER A 254 -15.66 -22.94 -1.68
N LEU A 255 -14.32 -22.94 -1.85
CA LEU A 255 -13.66 -23.64 -2.95
C LEU A 255 -13.44 -25.11 -2.62
N ASP A 256 -13.78 -26.03 -3.51
CA ASP A 256 -13.78 -27.48 -3.26
C ASP A 256 -12.40 -28.06 -2.88
N GLU A 257 -11.31 -27.57 -3.44
CA GLU A 257 -9.96 -28.03 -3.11
C GLU A 257 -9.21 -27.12 -2.13
N ALA A 258 -9.72 -25.93 -1.90
CA ALA A 258 -9.25 -24.97 -0.95
C ALA A 258 -10.13 -25.00 0.31
N GLY A 259 -10.17 -23.98 1.08
CA GLY A 259 -11.21 -23.84 2.09
C GLY A 259 -10.70 -23.86 3.50
N LYS A 260 -9.39 -23.90 3.74
CA LYS A 260 -8.89 -23.84 5.10
C LYS A 260 -8.24 -22.49 5.35
N ILE A 261 -8.70 -21.82 6.39
CA ILE A 261 -8.06 -20.61 6.92
C ILE A 261 -7.65 -20.92 8.35
N VAL A 262 -6.39 -20.63 8.70
CA VAL A 262 -5.88 -20.69 10.07
C VAL A 262 -5.23 -19.36 10.40
N GLN A 263 -5.62 -18.77 11.53
CA GLN A 263 -5.06 -17.53 12.02
C GLN A 263 -4.54 -17.74 13.45
N LEU A 264 -3.31 -17.33 13.69
CA LEU A 264 -2.71 -17.27 15.01
C LEU A 264 -1.90 -15.98 15.13
N SER A 265 -2.25 -15.13 16.07
CA SER A 265 -1.44 -13.95 16.37
C SER A 265 -1.35 -13.71 17.87
N GLY A 266 -0.30 -13.01 18.27
CA GLY A 266 -0.12 -12.67 19.67
C GLY A 266 0.82 -11.50 19.88
N MET A 267 0.67 -10.89 21.05
CA MET A 267 1.50 -9.77 21.48
C MET A 267 1.80 -9.90 22.96
N TYR A 268 3.01 -9.55 23.31
CA TYR A 268 3.42 -9.32 24.70
C TYR A 268 4.21 -8.02 24.79
N SER A 269 3.85 -7.16 25.73
CA SER A 269 4.62 -5.96 26.06
C SER A 269 4.76 -5.81 27.57
N ASP A 270 5.86 -5.25 28.01
CA ASP A 270 6.08 -4.90 29.40
C ASP A 270 7.04 -3.71 29.53
N ARG A 271 6.81 -2.91 30.54
CA ARG A 271 7.72 -1.90 31.06
C ARG A 271 7.77 -2.11 32.59
N PRO A 272 8.69 -2.94 33.08
CA PRO A 272 8.72 -3.32 34.47
C PRO A 272 8.80 -2.10 35.39
N GLU A 273 8.00 -2.09 36.45
CA GLU A 273 7.90 -0.99 37.37
C GLU A 273 9.28 -0.60 37.93
N GLY A 274 9.58 0.69 37.94
CA GLY A 274 10.86 1.22 38.40
C GLY A 274 12.05 0.93 37.48
N LYS A 275 11.82 0.40 36.25
CA LYS A 275 12.85 0.18 35.25
C LYS A 275 12.71 1.18 34.08
N ASN A 276 13.86 1.54 33.51
CA ASN A 276 13.93 2.51 32.41
C ASN A 276 13.76 1.88 31.03
N PHE A 277 13.61 0.55 30.92
CA PHE A 277 13.46 -0.11 29.65
C PHE A 277 12.07 -0.68 29.46
N GLY A 278 11.60 -0.61 28.23
CA GLY A 278 10.39 -1.26 27.76
C GLY A 278 10.71 -2.24 26.64
N TYR A 279 9.89 -3.26 26.49
CA TYR A 279 10.00 -4.19 25.37
C TYR A 279 8.63 -4.66 24.92
N MET A 280 8.55 -4.96 23.64
CA MET A 280 7.36 -5.51 23.00
C MET A 280 7.78 -6.56 21.98
N PHE A 281 6.99 -7.61 21.95
CA PHE A 281 7.07 -8.70 20.99
C PHE A 281 5.67 -8.92 20.41
N ASN A 282 5.55 -9.05 19.10
CA ASN A 282 4.34 -9.47 18.43
C ASN A 282 4.67 -10.44 17.29
N PHE A 283 3.74 -11.33 17.02
CA PHE A 283 3.84 -12.27 15.91
C PHE A 283 2.47 -12.48 15.28
N SER A 284 2.47 -12.82 14.00
CA SER A 284 1.29 -13.22 13.25
C SER A 284 1.62 -14.38 12.34
N PHE A 285 0.73 -15.34 12.27
CA PHE A 285 0.72 -16.45 11.34
C PHE A 285 -0.67 -16.55 10.71
N TYR A 286 -0.71 -16.56 9.40
CA TYR A 286 -1.93 -16.69 8.62
C TYR A 286 -1.70 -17.70 7.50
N ASP A 287 -2.52 -18.74 7.46
CA ASP A 287 -2.50 -19.82 6.47
C ASP A 287 -3.85 -19.84 5.77
N ASN A 288 -3.88 -19.70 4.46
CA ASN A 288 -5.09 -19.58 3.66
C ASN A 288 -4.99 -20.39 2.37
N TRP A 289 -5.80 -21.41 2.28
CA TRP A 289 -6.04 -22.15 1.05
C TRP A 289 -7.17 -21.48 0.29
N THR A 290 -6.90 -20.93 -0.87
CA THR A 290 -7.81 -20.16 -1.70
C THR A 290 -7.63 -20.48 -3.17
N GLY A 291 -8.26 -19.76 -4.03
CA GLY A 291 -8.16 -19.86 -5.47
C GLY A 291 -9.23 -19.02 -6.16
N SER A 292 -9.35 -19.20 -7.46
CA SER A 292 -10.36 -18.50 -8.24
C SER A 292 -10.82 -19.27 -9.46
N ASP A 293 -12.02 -18.96 -9.90
CA ASP A 293 -12.52 -19.25 -11.23
C ASP A 293 -12.46 -17.97 -12.06
N ASN A 294 -11.84 -18.04 -13.23
CA ASN A 294 -11.55 -16.88 -14.06
C ASN A 294 -11.90 -17.19 -15.54
N ILE A 295 -12.51 -16.20 -16.21
CA ILE A 295 -12.61 -16.13 -17.67
C ILE A 295 -11.97 -14.84 -18.16
N GLU A 296 -11.32 -14.91 -19.32
CA GLU A 296 -10.76 -13.76 -20.01
C GLU A 296 -11.14 -13.81 -21.49
N ALA A 297 -11.28 -12.63 -22.08
CA ALA A 297 -11.50 -12.47 -23.52
C ALA A 297 -10.76 -11.22 -24.00
N GLU A 298 -10.14 -11.33 -25.16
CA GLU A 298 -9.51 -10.24 -25.86
C GLU A 298 -10.35 -9.89 -27.10
N TRP A 299 -10.53 -8.59 -27.32
CA TRP A 299 -11.40 -8.07 -28.38
C TRP A 299 -10.59 -7.18 -29.30
N ASP A 300 -10.84 -7.31 -30.62
CA ASP A 300 -10.31 -6.39 -31.61
C ASP A 300 -11.10 -5.07 -31.67
N ASP A 301 -10.64 -4.13 -32.48
CA ASP A 301 -11.29 -2.83 -32.72
C ASP A 301 -12.74 -2.95 -33.25
N GLU A 302 -13.06 -4.03 -33.95
CA GLU A 302 -14.37 -4.29 -34.57
C GLU A 302 -15.33 -4.96 -33.57
N GLY A 303 -14.82 -5.39 -32.40
CA GLY A 303 -15.57 -6.09 -31.34
C GLY A 303 -15.73 -7.58 -31.59
N ASN A 304 -14.83 -8.20 -32.36
CA ASN A 304 -14.70 -9.64 -32.46
C ASN A 304 -13.81 -10.17 -31.34
N ILE A 305 -14.01 -11.42 -30.93
CA ILE A 305 -13.14 -12.05 -29.95
C ILE A 305 -11.91 -12.62 -30.69
N VAL A 306 -10.71 -12.22 -30.27
CA VAL A 306 -9.43 -12.72 -30.77
C VAL A 306 -8.96 -13.92 -29.97
N GLU A 307 -9.05 -13.84 -28.64
CA GLU A 307 -8.61 -14.89 -27.71
C GLU A 307 -9.64 -15.07 -26.58
N HIS A 308 -9.74 -16.30 -26.09
CA HIS A 308 -10.61 -16.61 -24.93
C HIS A 308 -9.94 -17.63 -24.01
N ASP A 309 -9.94 -17.34 -22.69
CA ASP A 309 -9.39 -18.20 -21.66
C ASP A 309 -10.44 -18.61 -20.63
N ILE A 310 -10.39 -19.87 -20.20
CA ILE A 310 -11.00 -20.35 -18.96
C ILE A 310 -9.86 -20.80 -18.06
N ARG A 311 -9.77 -20.23 -16.85
CA ARG A 311 -8.71 -20.52 -15.90
C ARG A 311 -9.27 -20.94 -14.55
N LYS A 312 -8.59 -21.88 -13.91
CA LYS A 312 -8.82 -22.24 -12.52
C LYS A 312 -7.51 -22.10 -11.76
N TYR A 313 -7.53 -21.31 -10.70
CA TYR A 313 -6.38 -21.10 -9.81
C TYR A 313 -6.61 -21.83 -8.49
N LEU A 314 -5.56 -22.48 -8.00
CA LEU A 314 -5.47 -23.06 -6.67
C LEU A 314 -4.27 -22.39 -6.00
N VAL A 315 -4.49 -21.76 -4.86
CA VAL A 315 -3.46 -20.99 -4.16
C VAL A 315 -3.43 -21.38 -2.69
N HIS A 316 -2.25 -21.72 -2.20
CA HIS A 316 -1.96 -21.85 -0.78
C HIS A 316 -1.06 -20.69 -0.36
N ARG A 317 -1.55 -19.78 0.50
CA ARG A 317 -0.84 -18.58 0.96
C ARG A 317 -0.55 -18.66 2.44
N GLU A 318 0.73 -18.63 2.78
CA GLU A 318 1.21 -18.51 4.15
C GLU A 318 1.80 -17.12 4.41
N ARG A 319 1.45 -16.48 5.54
CA ARG A 319 2.12 -15.26 6.03
C ARG A 319 2.65 -15.49 7.42
N LYS A 320 3.88 -15.09 7.65
CA LYS A 320 4.60 -15.16 8.92
C LYS A 320 5.17 -13.78 9.23
N SER A 321 4.87 -13.23 10.39
CA SER A 321 5.37 -11.91 10.75
C SER A 321 5.86 -11.89 12.19
N LEU A 322 6.91 -11.09 12.40
CA LEU A 322 7.56 -10.90 13.70
C LEU A 322 7.89 -9.43 13.88
N GLY A 323 7.45 -8.83 14.98
CA GLY A 323 7.84 -7.50 15.40
C GLY A 323 8.47 -7.51 16.78
N LEU A 324 9.60 -6.82 16.92
CA LEU A 324 10.29 -6.62 18.20
C LEU A 324 10.57 -5.14 18.36
N ARG A 325 10.32 -4.62 19.55
CA ARG A 325 10.71 -3.27 19.94
C ARG A 325 11.33 -3.28 21.32
N PHE A 326 12.44 -2.57 21.44
CA PHE A 326 13.09 -2.25 22.70
C PHE A 326 13.26 -0.75 22.81
N ASP A 327 12.98 -0.18 23.97
CA ASP A 327 13.25 1.22 24.25
C ASP A 327 13.86 1.37 25.65
N TYR A 328 14.70 2.39 25.80
CA TYR A 328 15.38 2.71 27.03
C TYR A 328 15.31 4.21 27.33
N ASN A 329 14.75 4.56 28.49
CA ASN A 329 14.62 5.94 28.94
C ASN A 329 15.87 6.35 29.73
N LEU A 330 16.55 7.39 29.27
CA LEU A 330 17.75 7.99 29.86
C LEU A 330 17.45 9.30 30.62
N GLY A 331 16.19 9.53 31.03
CA GLY A 331 15.73 10.77 31.63
C GLY A 331 15.27 11.77 30.56
N ASN A 332 16.14 12.68 30.15
CA ASN A 332 15.85 13.63 29.09
C ASN A 332 16.02 13.05 27.64
N SER A 333 16.30 11.77 27.52
CA SER A 333 16.47 11.10 26.24
C SER A 333 15.82 9.72 26.28
N GLU A 334 15.39 9.25 25.11
CA GLU A 334 14.97 7.87 24.89
C GLU A 334 15.68 7.33 23.66
N VAL A 335 16.14 6.12 23.73
CA VAL A 335 16.69 5.38 22.58
C VAL A 335 15.85 4.13 22.33
N TYR A 336 15.71 3.73 21.09
CA TYR A 336 14.92 2.55 20.73
C TYR A 336 15.53 1.75 19.59
N ALA A 337 15.13 0.49 19.52
CA ALA A 337 15.40 -0.42 18.42
C ALA A 337 14.10 -1.11 18.02
N ASP A 338 13.76 -1.04 16.73
CA ASP A 338 12.62 -1.73 16.11
C ASP A 338 13.13 -2.75 15.10
N LEU A 339 12.58 -3.96 15.12
CA LEU A 339 12.77 -4.99 14.11
C LEU A 339 11.41 -5.43 13.62
N ASN A 340 11.22 -5.48 12.30
CA ASN A 340 10.02 -6.00 11.67
C ASN A 340 10.43 -6.97 10.55
N PHE A 341 9.83 -8.15 10.56
CA PHE A 341 9.99 -9.18 9.56
C PHE A 341 8.63 -9.64 9.11
N ASN A 342 8.41 -9.65 7.80
CA ASN A 342 7.21 -10.19 7.16
C ASN A 342 7.66 -11.10 6.03
N ASP A 343 7.02 -12.25 5.94
CA ASP A 343 7.29 -13.34 5.01
C ASP A 343 5.96 -13.84 4.46
N ARG A 344 5.83 -13.91 3.14
CA ARG A 344 4.68 -14.45 2.44
C ARG A 344 5.14 -15.48 1.43
N ASP A 345 4.67 -16.69 1.60
CA ASP A 345 4.83 -17.79 0.66
C ASP A 345 3.51 -18.02 -0.08
N ASP A 346 3.48 -17.85 -1.39
CA ASP A 346 2.35 -18.19 -2.26
C ASP A 346 2.72 -19.41 -3.11
N TYR A 347 2.00 -20.49 -2.91
CA TYR A 347 2.08 -21.71 -3.73
C TYR A 347 0.89 -21.73 -4.67
N GLU A 348 1.12 -21.46 -5.96
CA GLU A 348 0.07 -21.33 -6.96
C GLU A 348 0.13 -22.43 -8.01
N ASN A 349 -1.02 -23.00 -8.33
CA ASN A 349 -1.25 -23.80 -9.53
C ASN A 349 -2.31 -23.14 -10.39
N ARG A 350 -2.20 -23.30 -11.71
CA ARG A 350 -3.20 -22.81 -12.66
C ARG A 350 -3.44 -23.85 -13.75
N TYR A 351 -4.70 -24.05 -14.05
CA TYR A 351 -5.15 -24.79 -15.23
C TYR A 351 -5.82 -23.81 -16.18
N ARG A 352 -5.33 -23.71 -17.42
CA ARG A 352 -5.82 -22.75 -18.41
C ARG A 352 -6.16 -23.47 -19.71
N GLN A 353 -7.44 -23.33 -20.13
CA GLN A 353 -7.85 -23.59 -21.49
C GLN A 353 -7.84 -22.25 -22.23
N ARG A 354 -7.15 -22.19 -23.36
CA ARG A 354 -7.05 -21.03 -24.23
C ARG A 354 -7.51 -21.38 -25.64
N ILE A 355 -8.28 -20.50 -26.24
CA ILE A 355 -8.66 -20.57 -27.66
C ILE A 355 -8.10 -19.34 -28.33
N LYS A 356 -7.31 -19.52 -29.37
CA LYS A 356 -6.68 -18.45 -30.18
C LYS A 356 -7.24 -18.42 -31.59
N ASP A 357 -6.89 -17.37 -32.33
CA ASP A 357 -7.19 -17.17 -33.73
C ASP A 357 -8.72 -17.23 -34.01
N LEU A 358 -9.51 -16.67 -33.06
CA LEU A 358 -10.98 -16.68 -33.11
C LEU A 358 -11.53 -15.76 -34.20
N ASP A 359 -10.79 -14.77 -34.62
CA ASP A 359 -11.08 -13.81 -35.68
C ASP A 359 -10.74 -14.33 -37.09
N GLU A 360 -9.91 -15.38 -37.22
CA GLU A 360 -9.43 -15.91 -38.52
C GLU A 360 -10.44 -16.80 -39.27
N GLY A 361 -11.60 -17.08 -38.73
CA GLY A 361 -12.68 -17.87 -39.34
C GLY A 361 -12.71 -19.35 -38.94
N GLU A 362 -13.73 -20.09 -39.40
CA GLU A 362 -13.97 -21.48 -39.05
C GLU A 362 -12.81 -22.40 -39.50
N GLY A 363 -12.32 -23.23 -38.57
CA GLY A 363 -11.28 -24.24 -38.87
C GLY A 363 -9.83 -23.70 -38.72
N SER A 364 -9.63 -22.45 -38.32
CA SER A 364 -8.31 -21.86 -38.06
C SER A 364 -7.90 -21.93 -36.57
N GLN A 365 -8.84 -22.06 -35.64
CA GLN A 365 -8.62 -21.91 -34.22
C GLN A 365 -7.61 -22.93 -33.64
N GLU A 366 -6.75 -22.43 -32.75
CA GLU A 366 -5.88 -23.25 -31.93
C GLU A 366 -6.41 -23.31 -30.48
N ILE A 367 -6.56 -24.51 -29.96
CA ILE A 367 -6.93 -24.73 -28.54
C ILE A 367 -5.68 -25.16 -27.81
N ARG A 368 -5.40 -24.50 -26.68
CA ARG A 368 -4.28 -24.84 -25.78
C ARG A 368 -4.79 -25.25 -24.42
N ARG A 369 -4.14 -26.23 -23.82
CA ARG A 369 -4.34 -26.61 -22.41
C ARG A 369 -3.01 -26.54 -21.69
N GLN A 370 -2.92 -25.62 -20.73
CA GLN A 370 -1.69 -25.34 -20.00
C GLN A 370 -1.89 -25.62 -18.50
N THR A 371 -0.93 -26.37 -17.95
CA THR A 371 -0.77 -26.56 -16.51
C THR A 371 0.41 -25.71 -16.04
N LYS A 372 0.19 -24.95 -14.97
CA LYS A 372 1.22 -24.22 -14.22
C LYS A 372 1.46 -24.94 -12.91
N ALA A 373 2.73 -25.20 -12.58
CA ALA A 373 3.13 -25.95 -11.40
C ALA A 373 4.50 -25.48 -10.87
N GLY A 374 4.94 -26.13 -9.81
CA GLY A 374 6.29 -26.04 -9.23
C GLY A 374 6.83 -27.40 -8.84
N LEU A 375 7.90 -27.42 -8.06
CA LEU A 375 8.57 -28.65 -7.62
C LEU A 375 7.81 -29.38 -6.49
N PRO A 376 8.06 -30.66 -6.27
CA PRO A 376 7.48 -31.45 -5.17
C PRO A 376 7.72 -30.83 -3.78
N GLY A 377 8.89 -30.20 -3.57
CA GLY A 377 9.22 -29.52 -2.32
C GLY A 377 8.35 -28.28 -2.03
N ASN A 378 7.66 -27.76 -3.03
CA ASN A 378 6.76 -26.62 -2.96
C ASN A 378 5.29 -27.06 -3.19
N GLU A 379 4.92 -28.26 -2.74
CA GLU A 379 3.56 -28.80 -2.90
C GLU A 379 3.10 -28.90 -4.37
N TYR A 380 4.04 -29.00 -5.31
CA TYR A 380 3.81 -28.87 -6.76
C TYR A 380 3.22 -27.52 -7.20
N GLY A 381 3.24 -26.50 -6.34
CA GLY A 381 2.85 -25.13 -6.65
C GLY A 381 4.05 -24.29 -7.07
N ARG A 382 3.83 -23.30 -7.94
CA ARG A 382 4.77 -22.21 -8.16
C ARG A 382 4.92 -21.46 -6.84
N LEU A 383 6.10 -21.51 -6.24
CA LEU A 383 6.39 -20.70 -5.05
C LEU A 383 6.70 -19.26 -5.45
N GLU A 384 6.04 -18.31 -4.80
CA GLU A 384 6.45 -16.92 -4.74
C GLU A 384 6.77 -16.58 -3.28
N ASP A 385 8.06 -16.54 -2.96
CA ASP A 385 8.59 -16.22 -1.64
C ASP A 385 8.90 -14.73 -1.58
N GLN A 386 8.08 -13.98 -0.83
CA GLN A 386 8.23 -12.53 -0.65
C GLN A 386 8.57 -12.19 0.78
N LYS A 387 9.63 -11.41 0.97
CA LYS A 387 10.11 -10.99 2.28
C LYS A 387 10.23 -9.48 2.38
N LEU A 388 9.82 -8.93 3.52
CA LEU A 388 10.06 -7.55 3.91
C LEU A 388 10.72 -7.53 5.29
N PHE A 389 11.96 -7.12 5.33
CA PHE A 389 12.72 -6.98 6.55
C PHE A 389 13.06 -5.51 6.81
N SER A 390 12.91 -5.05 8.06
CA SER A 390 13.35 -3.72 8.47
C SER A 390 13.89 -3.69 9.89
N TYR A 391 14.89 -2.86 10.08
CA TYR A 391 15.64 -2.71 11.30
C TYR A 391 15.95 -1.23 11.51
N LYS A 392 15.42 -0.62 12.57
CA LYS A 392 15.53 0.80 12.86
C LYS A 392 16.08 1.01 14.25
N PHE A 393 17.13 1.81 14.35
CA PHE A 393 17.61 2.40 15.60
C PHE A 393 17.29 3.88 15.60
N GLY A 394 16.95 4.41 16.74
CA GLY A 394 16.72 5.82 16.86
C GLY A 394 16.64 6.29 18.29
N GLY A 395 16.41 7.57 18.44
CA GLY A 395 16.22 8.19 19.74
C GLY A 395 15.68 9.60 19.63
N THR A 396 15.15 10.07 20.75
CA THR A 396 14.72 11.44 20.97
C THR A 396 15.45 12.00 22.16
N SER A 397 16.03 13.19 22.06
CA SER A 397 16.73 13.87 23.16
C SER A 397 16.19 15.28 23.35
N PHE A 398 15.89 15.64 24.57
CA PHE A 398 15.43 16.97 24.96
C PHE A 398 16.59 17.74 25.63
N LEU A 399 17.00 18.84 25.02
CA LEU A 399 18.15 19.66 25.42
C LEU A 399 17.69 21.11 25.58
N ASP A 400 17.10 21.44 26.72
CA ASP A 400 16.49 22.76 27.00
C ASP A 400 15.43 23.12 25.94
N LYS A 401 15.69 24.08 25.06
CA LYS A 401 14.77 24.53 24.00
C LYS A 401 14.83 23.66 22.73
N LEU A 402 15.76 22.71 22.69
CA LEU A 402 16.06 21.89 21.52
C LEU A 402 15.59 20.45 21.74
N LYS A 403 14.74 19.96 20.87
CA LYS A 403 14.42 18.53 20.72
C LYS A 403 15.16 17.99 19.50
N LEU A 404 15.85 16.87 19.66
CA LEU A 404 16.54 16.16 18.58
C LEU A 404 15.93 14.79 18.42
N ASP A 405 15.42 14.49 17.21
CA ASP A 405 15.05 13.15 16.78
C ASP A 405 16.07 12.63 15.79
N TYR A 406 16.55 11.41 15.99
CA TYR A 406 17.54 10.80 15.09
C TYR A 406 17.23 9.33 14.87
N SER A 407 17.48 8.85 13.65
CA SER A 407 17.28 7.44 13.32
C SER A 407 18.22 6.95 12.22
N PHE A 408 18.50 5.66 12.28
CA PHE A 408 19.18 4.90 11.24
C PHE A 408 18.34 3.65 10.93
N LYS A 409 18.05 3.41 9.66
CA LYS A 409 17.25 2.26 9.20
C LYS A 409 17.98 1.49 8.11
N ILE A 410 17.86 0.17 8.17
CA ILE A 410 18.18 -0.77 7.08
C ILE A 410 16.90 -1.51 6.78
N SER A 411 16.56 -1.64 5.51
CA SER A 411 15.42 -2.45 5.08
C SER A 411 15.71 -3.13 3.76
N GLU A 412 15.08 -4.29 3.56
CA GLU A 412 15.21 -5.10 2.36
C GLU A 412 13.84 -5.68 2.03
N ALA A 413 13.46 -5.65 0.75
CA ALA A 413 12.36 -6.39 0.19
C ALA A 413 12.89 -7.33 -0.89
N SER A 414 12.40 -8.56 -0.93
CA SER A 414 12.78 -9.54 -1.95
C SER A 414 11.58 -10.35 -2.41
N GLU A 415 11.59 -10.73 -3.67
CA GLU A 415 10.69 -11.71 -4.28
C GLU A 415 11.53 -12.76 -4.99
N LEU A 416 11.30 -14.03 -4.65
CA LEU A 416 11.96 -15.15 -5.29
C LEU A 416 10.91 -16.16 -5.76
N ARG A 417 10.89 -16.43 -7.07
CA ARG A 417 10.16 -17.55 -7.69
C ARG A 417 11.20 -18.54 -8.24
N PRO A 418 11.57 -19.55 -7.47
CA PRO A 418 12.71 -20.39 -7.83
C PRO A 418 12.43 -21.35 -8.98
N ASN A 419 11.19 -21.79 -9.14
CA ASN A 419 10.80 -22.80 -10.11
C ASN A 419 9.33 -22.60 -10.51
N GLU A 420 9.09 -21.81 -11.49
CA GLU A 420 7.77 -21.65 -12.11
C GLU A 420 7.75 -22.45 -13.41
N ARG A 421 6.94 -23.53 -13.48
CA ARG A 421 6.89 -24.45 -14.60
C ARG A 421 5.57 -24.39 -15.33
N TYR A 422 5.65 -24.45 -16.66
CA TYR A 422 4.49 -24.52 -17.54
C TYR A 422 4.63 -25.72 -18.48
N LEU A 423 3.52 -26.41 -18.71
CA LEU A 423 3.39 -27.40 -19.78
C LEU A 423 2.15 -27.10 -20.58
N ALA A 424 2.28 -26.85 -21.86
CA ALA A 424 1.17 -26.64 -22.76
C ALA A 424 1.11 -27.71 -23.85
N LEU A 425 -0.10 -28.22 -24.06
CA LEU A 425 -0.49 -29.03 -25.21
C LEU A 425 -1.42 -28.23 -26.10
N ARG A 426 -1.45 -28.50 -27.38
CA ARG A 426 -2.28 -27.79 -28.37
C ARG A 426 -3.01 -28.70 -29.30
N LEU A 427 -4.12 -28.23 -29.83
CA LEU A 427 -4.90 -28.83 -30.91
C LEU A 427 -5.22 -27.74 -31.93
N LYS A 428 -4.68 -27.89 -33.13
CA LYS A 428 -4.83 -26.91 -34.23
C LYS A 428 -6.02 -27.22 -35.14
N LYS A 429 -6.42 -26.25 -35.96
CA LYS A 429 -7.42 -26.37 -37.01
C LYS A 429 -8.79 -26.81 -36.47
N GLN A 430 -9.20 -26.20 -35.38
CA GLN A 430 -10.50 -26.46 -34.75
C GLN A 430 -11.54 -25.43 -35.19
N THR A 431 -12.81 -25.74 -34.89
CA THR A 431 -13.91 -24.80 -35.00
C THR A 431 -14.56 -24.62 -33.60
N ALA A 432 -14.37 -23.44 -33.05
CA ALA A 432 -15.01 -23.02 -31.83
C ALA A 432 -16.25 -22.16 -32.13
N VAL A 433 -17.37 -22.52 -31.53
CA VAL A 433 -18.65 -21.83 -31.75
C VAL A 433 -18.97 -20.95 -30.56
N TRP A 434 -18.98 -19.64 -30.76
CA TRP A 434 -19.28 -18.64 -29.76
C TRP A 434 -20.75 -18.63 -29.36
N ASN A 435 -21.05 -18.45 -28.05
CA ASN A 435 -22.43 -18.32 -27.54
C ASN A 435 -23.09 -16.97 -27.85
N GLY A 436 -22.38 -16.01 -28.48
CA GLY A 436 -22.89 -14.69 -28.83
C GLY A 436 -22.95 -13.68 -27.68
N SER A 437 -22.45 -14.03 -26.49
CA SER A 437 -22.43 -13.12 -25.33
C SER A 437 -21.13 -12.36 -25.26
N THR A 438 -21.19 -11.02 -25.25
CA THR A 438 -20.02 -10.16 -25.02
C THR A 438 -19.70 -9.97 -23.53
N ASN A 439 -20.71 -10.18 -22.67
CA ASN A 439 -20.53 -10.03 -21.21
C ASN A 439 -20.05 -11.32 -20.53
N LYS A 440 -20.42 -12.48 -21.05
CA LYS A 440 -19.96 -13.80 -20.61
C LYS A 440 -19.72 -14.68 -21.84
N PRO A 441 -18.66 -14.42 -22.63
CA PRO A 441 -18.34 -15.23 -23.77
C PRO A 441 -18.01 -16.66 -23.35
N ASN A 442 -18.49 -17.61 -24.11
CA ASN A 442 -18.18 -19.02 -23.93
C ASN A 442 -18.25 -19.72 -25.27
N PHE A 443 -17.52 -20.81 -25.40
CA PHE A 443 -17.37 -21.53 -26.65
C PHE A 443 -17.74 -23.00 -26.49
N SER A 444 -18.29 -23.56 -27.54
CA SER A 444 -18.43 -25.02 -27.71
C SER A 444 -17.65 -25.44 -28.95
N PHE A 445 -17.19 -26.69 -28.95
CA PHE A 445 -16.39 -27.21 -30.05
C PHE A 445 -17.23 -28.07 -30.99
N SER A 446 -17.03 -27.89 -32.28
CA SER A 446 -17.73 -28.70 -33.30
C SER A 446 -17.22 -30.15 -33.30
N ASP A 447 -15.93 -30.35 -32.99
CA ASP A 447 -15.30 -31.67 -32.84
C ASP A 447 -15.18 -32.05 -31.35
N PRO A 448 -15.76 -33.20 -30.92
CA PRO A 448 -15.67 -33.66 -29.54
C PRO A 448 -14.21 -33.88 -29.06
N ILE A 449 -13.23 -34.13 -29.92
CA ILE A 449 -11.82 -34.32 -29.55
C ILE A 449 -11.22 -33.05 -28.88
N ALA A 450 -11.78 -31.89 -29.17
CA ALA A 450 -11.35 -30.61 -28.60
C ALA A 450 -11.82 -30.41 -27.15
N SER A 451 -12.83 -31.16 -26.69
CA SER A 451 -13.43 -31.01 -25.36
C SER A 451 -12.49 -31.46 -24.23
N ASP A 452 -11.64 -32.48 -24.49
CA ASP A 452 -10.72 -33.06 -23.51
C ASP A 452 -9.41 -33.50 -24.14
N LEU A 453 -8.34 -33.64 -23.30
CA LEU A 453 -7.05 -34.17 -23.75
C LEU A 453 -7.20 -35.62 -24.22
N ASN A 454 -6.58 -35.92 -25.37
CA ASN A 454 -6.51 -37.24 -25.99
C ASN A 454 -5.33 -37.33 -26.96
N ASP A 455 -5.09 -38.50 -27.58
CA ASP A 455 -3.96 -38.79 -28.47
C ASP A 455 -3.90 -37.88 -29.73
N SER A 456 -4.85 -37.00 -29.94
CA SER A 456 -4.86 -36.07 -31.09
C SER A 456 -4.20 -34.71 -30.76
N TRP A 457 -3.79 -34.51 -29.49
CA TRP A 457 -3.15 -33.25 -29.06
C TRP A 457 -1.63 -33.36 -29.24
N ASP A 458 -1.04 -32.26 -29.73
CA ASP A 458 0.38 -32.10 -29.96
C ASP A 458 1.06 -31.42 -28.73
N PHE A 459 2.35 -31.67 -28.58
CA PHE A 459 3.21 -30.91 -27.69
C PHE A 459 3.28 -29.45 -28.18
N ARG A 460 3.31 -28.50 -27.23
CA ARG A 460 3.50 -27.07 -27.55
C ARG A 460 4.75 -26.50 -26.88
N GLU A 461 4.87 -26.62 -25.57
CA GLU A 461 5.99 -26.05 -24.83
C GLU A 461 6.12 -26.63 -23.42
N ILE A 462 7.34 -26.70 -22.90
CA ILE A 462 7.66 -26.75 -21.48
C ILE A 462 8.55 -25.56 -21.17
N ILE A 463 8.17 -24.76 -20.18
CA ILE A 463 8.93 -23.59 -19.72
C ILE A 463 9.27 -23.78 -18.24
N GLU A 464 10.50 -23.44 -17.85
CA GLU A 464 10.88 -23.23 -16.45
C GLU A 464 11.47 -21.84 -16.29
N GLU A 465 10.89 -21.07 -15.36
CA GLU A 465 11.31 -19.72 -15.03
C GLU A 465 11.84 -19.66 -13.61
N LYS A 466 12.89 -18.85 -13.42
CA LYS A 466 13.33 -18.38 -12.13
C LYS A 466 13.28 -16.85 -12.13
N ARG A 467 12.58 -16.26 -11.17
CA ARG A 467 12.50 -14.81 -11.01
C ARG A 467 13.05 -14.42 -9.65
N ASP A 468 13.91 -13.42 -9.62
CA ASP A 468 14.59 -12.94 -8.42
C ASP A 468 14.70 -11.42 -8.49
N THR A 469 14.02 -10.73 -7.58
CA THR A 469 14.04 -9.27 -7.48
C THR A 469 14.29 -8.87 -6.03
N ASP A 470 15.25 -7.97 -5.80
CA ASP A 470 15.49 -7.41 -4.48
C ASP A 470 15.67 -5.88 -4.52
N GLU A 471 15.20 -5.22 -3.46
CA GLU A 471 15.49 -3.82 -3.15
C GLU A 471 16.05 -3.69 -1.74
N LYS A 472 17.25 -3.10 -1.63
CA LYS A 472 17.92 -2.79 -0.36
C LYS A 472 17.95 -1.29 -0.14
N ALA A 473 17.52 -0.85 1.05
CA ALA A 473 17.50 0.56 1.41
C ALA A 473 18.19 0.79 2.75
N ARG A 474 18.92 1.91 2.85
CA ARG A 474 19.51 2.42 4.07
C ARG A 474 19.18 3.89 4.20
N SER A 475 18.80 4.33 5.38
CA SER A 475 18.56 5.76 5.64
C SER A 475 19.12 6.20 6.96
N PHE A 476 19.57 7.44 6.99
CA PHE A 476 19.92 8.20 8.20
C PHE A 476 19.09 9.47 8.20
N LYS A 477 18.43 9.78 9.33
CA LYS A 477 17.64 10.99 9.52
C LYS A 477 17.99 11.65 10.85
N ILE A 478 18.06 12.98 10.85
CA ILE A 478 18.16 13.82 12.05
C ILE A 478 17.25 15.03 11.89
N ASP A 479 16.40 15.28 12.88
CA ASP A 479 15.52 16.42 12.97
C ASP A 479 15.80 17.19 14.25
N ALA A 480 15.76 18.50 14.16
CA ALA A 480 15.99 19.42 15.26
C ALA A 480 14.82 20.39 15.36
N ASP A 481 14.10 20.37 16.48
CA ASP A 481 13.00 21.25 16.81
C ASP A 481 13.46 22.25 17.87
N TYR A 482 13.43 23.54 17.57
CA TYR A 482 13.88 24.59 18.47
C TYR A 482 12.74 25.55 18.80
N SER A 483 12.36 25.64 20.07
CA SER A 483 11.39 26.62 20.59
C SER A 483 12.06 28.00 20.67
N PHE A 484 11.93 28.80 19.59
CA PHE A 484 12.58 30.11 19.49
C PHE A 484 11.92 31.14 20.42
N THR A 485 10.57 31.21 20.39
CA THR A 485 9.75 31.94 21.35
C THR A 485 8.58 31.06 21.76
N ASP A 486 7.71 31.54 22.66
CA ASP A 486 6.55 30.80 23.15
C ASP A 486 5.54 30.50 22.02
N ASN A 487 5.53 31.30 20.96
CA ASN A 487 4.64 31.17 19.80
C ASN A 487 5.36 30.85 18.48
N LEU A 488 6.67 30.64 18.48
CA LEU A 488 7.45 30.33 17.29
C LEU A 488 8.39 29.15 17.52
N LYS A 489 8.14 28.06 16.82
CA LYS A 489 8.98 26.87 16.75
C LYS A 489 9.66 26.82 15.39
N LEU A 490 10.96 26.60 15.35
CA LEU A 490 11.75 26.38 14.16
C LEU A 490 12.17 24.90 14.10
N GLU A 491 12.03 24.33 12.92
CA GLU A 491 12.33 22.92 12.69
C GLU A 491 13.25 22.81 11.47
N ALA A 492 14.27 21.97 11.56
CA ALA A 492 15.18 21.69 10.46
C ALA A 492 15.66 20.24 10.53
N GLY A 493 15.89 19.63 9.37
CA GLY A 493 16.37 18.26 9.34
C GLY A 493 17.14 17.90 8.08
N LEU A 494 17.88 16.81 8.20
CA LEU A 494 18.67 16.19 7.15
C LEU A 494 18.29 14.73 7.06
N LYS A 495 18.04 14.23 5.84
CA LYS A 495 17.90 12.81 5.55
C LYS A 495 18.80 12.40 4.40
N ILE A 496 19.48 11.29 4.55
CA ILE A 496 20.27 10.64 3.50
C ILE A 496 19.72 9.23 3.36
N SER A 497 19.36 8.85 2.12
CA SER A 497 18.82 7.52 1.80
C SER A 497 19.55 6.97 0.58
N THR A 498 20.02 5.74 0.68
CA THR A 498 20.60 4.98 -0.43
C THR A 498 19.72 3.77 -0.71
N ARG A 499 19.40 3.54 -1.98
CA ARG A 499 18.60 2.41 -2.45
C ARG A 499 19.33 1.69 -3.56
N LYS A 500 19.15 0.37 -3.60
CA LYS A 500 19.66 -0.46 -4.68
C LYS A 500 18.62 -1.51 -5.03
N LYS A 501 18.24 -1.55 -6.30
CA LYS A 501 17.29 -2.52 -6.85
C LYS A 501 17.95 -3.34 -7.94
N GLU A 502 17.68 -4.64 -7.93
CA GLU A 502 18.23 -5.58 -8.90
C GLU A 502 17.17 -6.65 -9.25
N ARG A 503 17.04 -6.96 -10.54
CA ARG A 503 16.21 -8.03 -11.07
C ARG A 503 17.11 -9.00 -11.83
N ARG A 504 17.01 -10.28 -11.48
CA ARG A 504 17.80 -11.39 -12.06
C ARG A 504 16.84 -12.53 -12.39
N ASN A 505 16.40 -12.61 -13.63
CA ASN A 505 15.52 -13.65 -14.09
C ASN A 505 16.27 -14.60 -15.02
N GLU A 506 15.85 -15.87 -15.02
CA GLU A 506 16.31 -16.91 -15.92
C GLU A 506 15.08 -17.57 -16.53
N PHE A 507 15.09 -17.74 -17.86
CA PHE A 507 14.00 -18.36 -18.60
C PHE A 507 14.54 -19.46 -19.49
N TYR A 508 13.94 -20.65 -19.39
CA TYR A 508 14.34 -21.82 -20.14
C TYR A 508 13.13 -22.46 -20.81
N GLU A 509 13.27 -22.77 -22.09
CA GLU A 509 12.36 -23.64 -22.82
C GLU A 509 12.97 -25.02 -22.96
N PHE A 510 12.13 -26.07 -22.91
CA PHE A 510 12.56 -27.45 -22.99
C PHE A 510 11.73 -28.17 -24.03
N GLU A 511 12.43 -28.94 -24.88
CA GLU A 511 11.84 -29.81 -25.85
C GLU A 511 12.13 -31.29 -25.48
N PRO A 512 11.11 -32.16 -25.47
CA PRO A 512 11.35 -33.60 -25.27
C PRO A 512 12.17 -34.20 -26.43
N VAL A 513 13.22 -34.96 -26.13
CA VAL A 513 14.03 -35.66 -27.14
C VAL A 513 13.20 -36.71 -27.90
N ASP A 514 12.22 -37.32 -27.23
CA ASP A 514 11.24 -38.26 -27.81
C ASP A 514 9.84 -37.75 -27.45
N GLU A 515 9.25 -36.95 -28.34
CA GLU A 515 7.95 -36.31 -28.13
C GLU A 515 6.81 -37.34 -28.00
N ASP A 516 6.83 -38.42 -28.78
CA ASP A 516 5.80 -39.46 -28.75
C ASP A 516 5.78 -40.18 -27.39
N ALA A 517 6.99 -40.54 -26.86
CA ALA A 517 7.11 -41.13 -25.55
C ALA A 517 6.70 -40.19 -24.42
N PHE A 518 7.05 -38.92 -24.52
CA PHE A 518 6.67 -37.90 -23.59
C PHE A 518 5.13 -37.69 -23.55
N LEU A 519 4.49 -37.57 -24.70
CA LEU A 519 3.04 -37.42 -24.82
C LEU A 519 2.29 -38.64 -24.26
N ALA A 520 2.75 -39.84 -24.52
CA ALA A 520 2.17 -41.08 -23.99
C ALA A 520 2.18 -41.09 -22.45
N ASP A 521 3.28 -40.62 -21.85
CA ASP A 521 3.41 -40.51 -20.39
C ASP A 521 2.54 -39.37 -19.86
N ALA A 522 2.51 -38.21 -20.50
CA ALA A 522 1.66 -37.05 -20.14
C ALA A 522 0.17 -37.43 -20.15
N PHE A 523 -0.31 -38.13 -21.20
CA PHE A 523 -1.69 -38.60 -21.29
C PHE A 523 -2.06 -39.66 -20.25
N SER A 524 -1.09 -40.37 -19.69
CA SER A 524 -1.28 -41.29 -18.57
C SER A 524 -1.46 -40.59 -17.23
N ASN A 525 -1.17 -39.27 -17.19
CA ASN A 525 -1.18 -38.41 -15.97
C ASN A 525 -2.18 -37.24 -16.08
N ILE A 526 -3.34 -37.50 -16.67
CA ILE A 526 -4.37 -36.46 -16.85
C ILE A 526 -5.22 -36.33 -15.57
N ILE A 527 -5.52 -35.08 -15.23
CA ILE A 527 -6.50 -34.68 -14.21
C ILE A 527 -7.63 -33.90 -14.86
N ASN A 528 -8.88 -34.19 -14.45
CA ASN A 528 -10.03 -33.42 -14.92
C ASN A 528 -10.34 -32.28 -13.92
N GLN A 529 -10.48 -31.07 -14.41
CA GLN A 529 -10.91 -29.93 -13.62
C GLN A 529 -12.43 -29.84 -13.65
N ASP A 530 -13.02 -29.66 -12.47
CA ASP A 530 -14.46 -29.53 -12.33
C ASP A 530 -14.97 -28.26 -13.00
N LYS A 531 -16.27 -28.25 -13.25
CA LYS A 531 -16.98 -27.05 -13.72
C LYS A 531 -16.80 -25.91 -12.75
N SER A 532 -16.69 -24.70 -13.31
CA SER A 532 -16.77 -23.51 -12.52
C SER A 532 -18.11 -23.44 -11.76
N GLU A 533 -18.05 -23.25 -10.45
CA GLU A 533 -19.23 -23.09 -9.61
C GLU A 533 -19.76 -21.64 -9.66
N TRP A 534 -18.89 -20.66 -9.89
CA TRP A 534 -19.20 -19.24 -9.73
C TRP A 534 -19.48 -18.53 -11.04
N LEU A 535 -18.83 -18.97 -12.12
CA LEU A 535 -19.07 -18.44 -13.46
C LEU A 535 -20.39 -18.95 -14.05
N ASN A 536 -21.00 -19.97 -13.45
CA ASN A 536 -22.30 -20.50 -13.87
C ASN A 536 -23.44 -19.55 -13.46
N ASP A 537 -24.03 -18.84 -14.42
CA ASP A 537 -25.04 -17.81 -14.20
C ASP A 537 -26.46 -18.35 -14.00
N GLY A 538 -26.62 -19.66 -13.94
CA GLY A 538 -27.93 -20.31 -13.85
C GLY A 538 -28.77 -20.33 -15.16
N ASN A 539 -28.28 -19.74 -16.23
CA ASN A 539 -28.92 -19.66 -17.53
C ASN A 539 -28.56 -20.84 -18.46
N GLY A 540 -27.91 -21.87 -17.91
CA GLY A 540 -27.48 -23.03 -18.66
C GLY A 540 -26.09 -22.92 -19.28
N THR A 541 -25.40 -21.78 -19.13
CA THR A 541 -24.00 -21.61 -19.51
C THR A 541 -23.14 -22.25 -18.45
N SER A 542 -22.27 -23.18 -18.83
CA SER A 542 -21.35 -23.85 -17.92
C SER A 542 -19.91 -23.66 -18.42
N PHE A 543 -19.10 -23.03 -17.61
CA PHE A 543 -17.68 -22.86 -17.85
C PHE A 543 -16.95 -24.06 -17.23
N SER A 544 -16.27 -24.86 -18.06
CA SER A 544 -15.52 -26.01 -17.64
C SER A 544 -14.15 -25.97 -18.26
N PRO A 545 -13.08 -25.88 -17.47
CA PRO A 545 -11.71 -25.94 -18.01
C PRO A 545 -11.40 -27.25 -18.71
N GLY A 546 -12.00 -28.39 -18.29
CA GLY A 546 -11.79 -29.70 -18.86
C GLY A 546 -10.58 -30.44 -18.27
N SER A 547 -9.94 -31.35 -19.04
CA SER A 547 -8.81 -32.15 -18.59
C SER A 547 -7.46 -31.48 -18.88
N PHE A 548 -6.47 -31.72 -18.02
CA PHE A 548 -5.12 -31.18 -18.10
C PHE A 548 -4.11 -32.25 -17.70
N VAL A 549 -2.85 -32.09 -18.09
CA VAL A 549 -1.76 -32.84 -17.49
C VAL A 549 -1.61 -32.42 -16.03
N SER A 550 -1.42 -33.38 -15.13
CA SER A 550 -1.40 -33.11 -13.68
C SER A 550 -0.18 -32.26 -13.27
N ARG A 551 -0.33 -31.45 -12.25
CA ARG A 551 0.76 -30.66 -11.66
C ARG A 551 1.87 -31.58 -11.09
N GLU A 552 1.49 -32.74 -10.59
CA GLU A 552 2.41 -33.73 -10.05
C GLU A 552 3.31 -34.31 -11.17
N PHE A 553 2.77 -34.54 -12.35
CA PHE A 553 3.58 -34.98 -13.50
C PHE A 553 4.58 -33.88 -13.87
N LEU A 554 4.12 -32.64 -14.11
CA LEU A 554 4.98 -31.51 -14.51
C LEU A 554 6.05 -31.21 -13.45
N GLY A 555 5.69 -31.23 -12.16
CA GLY A 555 6.62 -30.94 -11.07
C GLY A 555 7.70 -32.01 -10.88
N ASN A 556 7.40 -33.27 -11.25
CA ASN A 556 8.34 -34.39 -11.16
C ASN A 556 9.25 -34.55 -12.38
N LEU A 557 9.07 -33.82 -13.46
CA LEU A 557 9.95 -33.89 -14.63
C LEU A 557 11.39 -33.51 -14.24
N ASP A 558 12.34 -34.38 -14.56
CA ASP A 558 13.77 -34.07 -14.45
C ASP A 558 14.26 -33.32 -15.70
N LEU A 559 13.95 -32.01 -15.75
CA LEU A 559 14.33 -31.12 -16.86
C LEU A 559 15.86 -30.93 -16.98
N SER A 560 16.64 -31.38 -16.01
CA SER A 560 18.10 -31.37 -16.07
C SER A 560 18.69 -32.55 -16.84
N ASN A 561 17.89 -33.59 -17.11
CA ASN A 561 18.32 -34.78 -17.84
C ASN A 561 18.35 -34.52 -19.35
N THR A 562 19.52 -34.30 -19.89
CA THR A 562 19.76 -34.04 -21.32
C THR A 562 19.51 -35.22 -22.24
N GLU A 563 19.29 -36.44 -21.70
CA GLU A 563 18.85 -37.60 -22.49
C GLU A 563 17.34 -37.57 -22.76
N LEU A 564 16.58 -36.77 -21.94
CA LEU A 564 15.13 -36.65 -22.04
C LEU A 564 14.67 -35.31 -22.62
N PHE A 565 15.44 -34.25 -22.35
CA PHE A 565 15.05 -32.89 -22.71
C PHE A 565 16.23 -32.09 -23.32
N GLU A 566 15.97 -31.37 -24.40
CA GLU A 566 16.83 -30.33 -24.92
C GLU A 566 16.42 -28.99 -24.25
N ARG A 567 17.41 -28.19 -23.82
CA ARG A 567 17.18 -26.93 -23.13
C ARG A 567 17.66 -25.77 -23.96
N VAL A 568 16.81 -24.74 -24.12
CA VAL A 568 17.13 -23.48 -24.75
C VAL A 568 16.97 -22.34 -23.74
N ILE A 569 17.87 -21.34 -23.74
CA ILE A 569 17.70 -20.10 -22.97
C ILE A 569 16.83 -19.17 -23.82
N VAL A 570 15.79 -18.61 -23.23
CA VAL A 570 14.96 -17.61 -23.88
C VAL A 570 15.62 -16.24 -23.70
N GLU A 571 16.50 -15.87 -24.62
CA GLU A 571 17.34 -14.66 -24.52
C GLU A 571 16.50 -13.36 -24.53
N GLU A 572 15.36 -13.34 -25.22
CA GLU A 572 14.43 -12.21 -25.24
C GLU A 572 13.95 -11.84 -23.84
N GLU A 573 13.56 -12.81 -23.05
CA GLU A 573 13.04 -12.60 -21.70
C GLU A 573 14.08 -12.05 -20.72
N LEU A 574 15.38 -12.24 -21.02
CA LEU A 574 16.46 -11.69 -20.21
C LEU A 574 16.61 -10.16 -20.38
N ALA A 575 16.01 -9.54 -21.40
CA ALA A 575 16.01 -8.08 -21.59
C ALA A 575 15.34 -7.35 -20.41
N GLY A 576 14.47 -8.02 -19.66
CA GLY A 576 13.88 -7.49 -18.44
C GLY A 576 14.81 -7.41 -17.22
N ASN A 577 16.03 -7.96 -17.28
CA ASN A 577 16.98 -7.93 -16.18
C ASN A 577 17.68 -6.56 -16.07
N PHE A 578 17.77 -6.03 -14.86
CA PHE A 578 18.36 -4.71 -14.63
C PHE A 578 18.95 -4.55 -13.23
N LYS A 579 19.74 -3.49 -13.08
CA LYS A 579 20.25 -2.99 -11.81
C LYS A 579 20.22 -1.47 -11.80
N ALA A 580 19.80 -0.88 -10.69
CA ALA A 580 19.77 0.55 -10.48
C ALA A 580 20.09 0.89 -9.03
N SER A 581 20.87 1.96 -8.83
CA SER A 581 21.17 2.54 -7.53
C SER A 581 20.68 3.98 -7.46
N GLU A 582 20.18 4.40 -6.29
CA GLU A 582 19.62 5.73 -6.07
C GLU A 582 20.07 6.27 -4.70
N ASP A 583 20.66 7.46 -4.71
CA ASP A 583 20.93 8.23 -3.50
C ASP A 583 20.02 9.46 -3.44
N ILE A 584 19.34 9.64 -2.31
CA ILE A 584 18.51 10.82 -2.04
C ILE A 584 19.09 11.54 -0.83
N THR A 585 19.53 12.78 -1.03
CA THR A 585 19.92 13.67 0.05
C THR A 585 18.90 14.79 0.16
N SER A 586 18.24 14.91 1.31
CA SER A 586 17.23 15.91 1.55
C SER A 586 17.54 16.76 2.77
N PHE A 587 17.23 18.04 2.66
CA PHE A 587 17.28 19.01 3.73
C PHE A 587 15.98 19.78 3.78
N TYR A 588 15.47 20.07 4.97
CA TYR A 588 14.32 20.95 5.14
C TYR A 588 14.51 21.97 6.25
N GLY A 589 13.79 23.08 6.11
CA GLY A 589 13.58 24.06 7.15
C GLY A 589 12.11 24.46 7.21
N MET A 590 11.53 24.50 8.41
CA MET A 590 10.11 24.79 8.64
C MET A 590 9.95 25.65 9.88
N ALA A 591 8.89 26.46 9.90
CA ALA A 591 8.48 27.26 11.05
C ALA A 591 7.01 26.98 11.37
N SER A 592 6.71 26.77 12.65
CA SER A 592 5.37 26.70 13.20
C SER A 592 5.14 27.94 14.05
N TYR A 593 4.14 28.76 13.68
CA TYR A 593 3.87 30.06 14.30
C TYR A 593 2.41 30.16 14.75
N ASP A 594 2.21 30.23 16.08
CA ASP A 594 0.91 30.56 16.66
C ASP A 594 0.64 32.07 16.49
N TYR A 595 0.00 32.39 15.35
CA TYR A 595 -0.34 33.78 15.04
C TYR A 595 -1.36 34.35 16.04
N SER A 596 -2.26 33.52 16.52
CA SER A 596 -3.22 33.81 17.59
C SER A 596 -3.61 32.50 18.28
N ASP A 597 -4.38 32.56 19.36
CA ASP A 597 -4.93 31.40 20.05
C ASP A 597 -5.75 30.45 19.15
N GLN A 598 -6.19 30.98 17.99
CA GLN A 598 -7.04 30.26 17.04
C GLN A 598 -6.31 29.87 15.74
N LEU A 599 -5.22 30.56 15.38
CA LEU A 599 -4.57 30.38 14.08
C LEU A 599 -3.10 29.93 14.24
N LEU A 600 -2.84 28.69 13.87
CA LEU A 600 -1.50 28.13 13.67
C LEU A 600 -1.14 28.22 12.18
N VAL A 601 0.03 28.76 11.88
CA VAL A 601 0.64 28.81 10.55
C VAL A 601 1.87 27.95 10.55
N VAL A 602 1.93 26.96 9.65
CA VAL A 602 3.11 26.08 9.46
C VAL A 602 3.57 26.25 8.02
N GLY A 603 4.84 26.62 7.83
CA GLY A 603 5.38 26.81 6.49
C GLY A 603 6.87 26.51 6.42
N GLY A 604 7.31 26.02 5.26
CA GLY A 604 8.70 25.69 5.06
C GLY A 604 9.01 25.23 3.65
N ILE A 605 10.25 24.79 3.49
CA ILE A 605 10.79 24.32 2.21
C ILE A 605 11.59 23.06 2.46
N ARG A 606 11.42 22.08 1.57
CA ARG A 606 12.25 20.90 1.46
C ARG A 606 13.04 20.94 0.15
N LEU A 607 14.30 20.57 0.22
CA LEU A 607 15.19 20.38 -0.93
C LEU A 607 15.54 18.90 -1.00
N GLU A 608 15.34 18.27 -2.15
CA GLU A 608 15.78 16.90 -2.39
C GLU A 608 16.69 16.84 -3.61
N ARG A 609 17.91 16.32 -3.42
CA ARG A 609 18.78 15.93 -4.52
C ARG A 609 18.73 14.42 -4.67
N THR A 610 18.38 13.98 -5.87
CA THR A 610 18.38 12.57 -6.26
C THR A 610 19.52 12.32 -7.25
N SER A 611 20.27 11.25 -7.03
CA SER A 611 21.34 10.78 -7.90
C SER A 611 21.05 9.33 -8.26
N LEU A 612 20.91 9.04 -9.55
CA LEU A 612 20.75 7.69 -10.09
C LEU A 612 22.10 7.27 -10.68
N TYR A 613 22.60 6.09 -10.30
CA TYR A 613 23.91 5.58 -10.71
C TYR A 613 23.91 4.04 -10.78
N ASP A 614 24.99 3.46 -11.32
CA ASP A 614 25.08 2.01 -11.58
C ASP A 614 23.87 1.49 -12.39
N LEU A 615 23.44 2.24 -13.40
CA LEU A 615 22.31 1.87 -14.24
C LEU A 615 22.76 0.83 -15.27
N GLU A 616 22.38 -0.42 -15.04
CA GLU A 616 22.67 -1.56 -15.92
C GLU A 616 21.38 -2.20 -16.41
N ALA A 617 21.33 -2.59 -17.68
CA ALA A 617 20.24 -3.34 -18.25
C ALA A 617 20.76 -4.29 -19.35
N ARG A 618 19.85 -4.94 -20.04
CA ARG A 618 20.15 -5.81 -21.18
C ARG A 618 19.65 -5.18 -22.49
N SER A 619 20.39 -5.40 -23.56
CA SER A 619 19.90 -5.20 -24.93
C SER A 619 19.72 -6.55 -25.59
N TYR A 620 18.56 -6.79 -26.16
CA TYR A 620 18.23 -7.95 -26.97
C TYR A 620 17.95 -7.51 -28.41
N ASN A 621 18.40 -8.30 -29.39
CA ASN A 621 18.08 -8.11 -30.78
C ASN A 621 17.80 -9.49 -31.40
N GLU A 622 16.62 -9.63 -32.01
CA GLU A 622 16.11 -10.85 -32.56
C GLU A 622 16.98 -11.42 -33.70
N ASP A 623 17.57 -10.57 -34.54
CA ASP A 623 18.41 -10.98 -35.68
C ASP A 623 19.61 -11.86 -35.29
N ASN A 624 20.12 -11.70 -34.07
CA ASN A 624 21.30 -12.46 -33.63
C ASN A 624 21.05 -13.26 -32.34
N ASP A 625 19.81 -13.23 -31.82
CA ASP A 625 19.36 -13.91 -30.61
C ASP A 625 20.36 -13.78 -29.44
N GLN A 626 20.84 -12.55 -29.22
CA GLN A 626 21.87 -12.29 -28.21
C GLN A 626 21.50 -11.14 -27.29
N ASN A 627 21.84 -11.35 -26.02
CA ASN A 627 21.76 -10.33 -24.98
C ASN A 627 23.12 -9.73 -24.67
N ASN A 628 23.19 -8.41 -24.58
CA ASN A 628 24.36 -7.68 -24.12
C ASN A 628 24.03 -6.85 -22.88
N ILE A 629 24.99 -6.70 -21.97
CA ILE A 629 24.86 -5.75 -20.85
C ILE A 629 25.13 -4.36 -21.40
N ILE A 630 24.23 -3.41 -21.11
CA ILE A 630 24.38 -2.00 -21.42
C ILE A 630 24.26 -1.15 -20.17
N THR A 631 24.97 -0.03 -20.13
CA THR A 631 24.99 0.89 -18.99
C THR A 631 24.69 2.30 -19.47
N ALA A 632 24.06 3.08 -18.59
CA ALA A 632 23.85 4.51 -18.83
C ALA A 632 24.74 5.35 -17.92
N ALA A 633 24.92 6.60 -18.30
CA ALA A 633 25.54 7.60 -17.44
C ALA A 633 24.66 7.90 -16.23
N ASP A 634 25.29 8.35 -15.15
CA ASP A 634 24.60 8.81 -13.95
C ASP A 634 23.69 10.01 -14.26
N SER A 635 22.56 10.08 -13.58
CA SER A 635 21.58 11.16 -13.71
C SER A 635 21.33 11.82 -12.35
N ASP A 636 21.36 13.15 -12.32
CA ASP A 636 21.15 13.95 -11.10
C ASP A 636 20.09 15.02 -11.32
N TYR A 637 19.18 15.17 -10.36
CA TYR A 637 18.24 16.28 -10.32
C TYR A 637 17.99 16.78 -8.90
N THR A 638 17.46 18.01 -8.79
CA THR A 638 17.19 18.66 -7.50
C THR A 638 15.83 19.34 -7.51
N ASP A 639 14.99 18.99 -6.55
CA ASP A 639 13.65 19.49 -6.39
C ASP A 639 13.52 20.45 -5.22
N VAL A 640 12.75 21.53 -5.42
CA VAL A 640 12.39 22.52 -4.41
C VAL A 640 10.90 22.40 -4.11
N LEU A 641 10.57 22.04 -2.87
CA LEU A 641 9.26 21.59 -2.45
C LEU A 641 8.76 22.46 -1.28
N PRO A 642 8.14 23.63 -1.57
CA PRO A 642 7.54 24.48 -0.56
C PRO A 642 6.23 23.90 -0.06
N SER A 643 5.90 24.18 1.23
CA SER A 643 4.58 23.94 1.77
C SER A 643 4.14 25.02 2.75
N LEU A 644 2.81 25.27 2.80
CA LEU A 644 2.17 26.18 3.71
C LEU A 644 0.86 25.56 4.21
N HIS A 645 0.69 25.51 5.54
CA HIS A 645 -0.52 25.01 6.19
C HIS A 645 -1.06 26.07 7.14
N LEU A 646 -2.37 26.29 7.08
CA LEU A 646 -3.11 27.18 7.98
C LEU A 646 -4.13 26.32 8.74
N ILE A 647 -4.05 26.33 10.04
CA ILE A 647 -4.97 25.59 10.91
C ILE A 647 -5.71 26.59 11.78
N TYR A 648 -7.01 26.78 11.51
CA TYR A 648 -7.87 27.69 12.26
C TYR A 648 -8.82 26.93 13.16
N ASP A 649 -8.67 27.11 14.45
CA ASP A 649 -9.53 26.53 15.48
C ASP A 649 -10.73 27.49 15.74
N LEU A 650 -11.94 27.03 15.42
CA LEU A 650 -13.16 27.84 15.53
C LEU A 650 -13.68 27.91 16.97
N ASP A 651 -13.68 26.78 17.69
CA ASP A 651 -14.36 26.63 18.99
C ASP A 651 -13.76 25.53 19.87
N GLY A 652 -12.52 25.10 19.61
CA GLY A 652 -11.86 23.99 20.31
C GLY A 652 -12.30 22.59 19.86
N ALA A 653 -13.47 22.49 19.22
CA ALA A 653 -14.02 21.24 18.67
C ALA A 653 -14.04 21.22 17.13
N SER A 654 -14.01 22.37 16.49
CA SER A 654 -14.10 22.53 15.03
C SER A 654 -12.87 23.21 14.48
N LYS A 655 -12.32 22.67 13.38
CA LYS A 655 -11.12 23.22 12.71
C LYS A 655 -11.37 23.39 11.21
N ILE A 656 -10.77 24.47 10.68
CA ILE A 656 -10.59 24.64 9.24
C ILE A 656 -9.10 24.50 8.97
N ARG A 657 -8.75 23.68 7.97
CA ARG A 657 -7.37 23.51 7.52
C ARG A 657 -7.27 23.90 6.06
N VAL A 658 -6.25 24.67 5.72
CA VAL A 658 -5.90 25.02 4.34
C VAL A 658 -4.47 24.62 4.13
N ALA A 659 -4.16 23.96 3.01
CA ALA A 659 -2.79 23.58 2.66
C ALA A 659 -2.50 23.94 1.20
N LEU A 660 -1.29 24.44 0.96
CA LEU A 660 -0.68 24.61 -0.35
C LEU A 660 0.66 23.90 -0.33
N THR A 661 0.82 22.84 -1.10
CA THR A 661 1.99 21.99 -1.06
C THR A 661 2.49 21.63 -2.45
N LYS A 662 3.78 21.35 -2.56
CA LYS A 662 4.39 20.77 -3.75
C LYS A 662 4.96 19.40 -3.40
N SER A 663 4.66 18.38 -4.20
CA SER A 663 5.11 17.00 -4.03
C SER A 663 5.58 16.43 -5.37
N LEU A 664 6.22 15.28 -5.32
CA LEU A 664 6.73 14.59 -6.50
C LEU A 664 6.39 13.10 -6.50
N ALA A 665 6.56 12.46 -7.65
CA ALA A 665 6.65 11.01 -7.79
C ALA A 665 7.79 10.66 -8.74
N ARG A 666 8.69 9.77 -8.30
CA ARG A 666 9.85 9.36 -9.09
C ARG A 666 9.47 8.31 -10.12
N PRO A 667 10.06 8.32 -11.32
CA PRO A 667 9.90 7.26 -12.31
C PRO A 667 10.25 5.88 -11.73
N ASN A 668 9.66 4.82 -12.27
CA ASN A 668 10.04 3.46 -11.88
C ASN A 668 11.49 3.17 -12.26
N TYR A 669 12.17 2.29 -11.53
CA TYR A 669 13.57 1.96 -11.83
C TYR A 669 13.73 1.34 -13.20
N PHE A 670 12.82 0.45 -13.60
CA PHE A 670 12.90 -0.20 -14.91
C PHE A 670 12.81 0.81 -16.06
N ASP A 671 11.98 1.85 -15.92
CA ASP A 671 11.83 2.89 -16.94
C ASP A 671 13.11 3.75 -17.10
N THR A 672 13.93 3.87 -16.04
CA THR A 672 15.16 4.68 -16.02
C THR A 672 16.42 3.91 -16.41
N VAL A 673 16.39 2.59 -16.52
CA VAL A 673 17.57 1.83 -16.97
C VAL A 673 17.59 1.75 -18.51
N PRO A 674 18.78 1.60 -19.13
CA PRO A 674 18.92 1.71 -20.57
C PRO A 674 18.58 0.39 -21.31
N TYR A 675 17.52 -0.33 -20.92
CA TYR A 675 17.16 -1.56 -21.61
C TYR A 675 16.79 -1.29 -23.07
N GLN A 676 16.97 -2.30 -23.91
CA GLN A 676 16.61 -2.27 -25.32
C GLN A 676 16.17 -3.66 -25.74
N GLN A 677 14.99 -3.75 -26.35
CA GLN A 677 14.47 -4.98 -26.93
C GLN A 677 14.03 -4.68 -28.37
N VAL A 678 14.59 -5.40 -29.33
CA VAL A 678 14.32 -5.22 -30.75
C VAL A 678 13.72 -6.49 -31.31
N LYS A 679 12.52 -6.37 -31.88
CA LYS A 679 11.83 -7.39 -32.66
C LYS A 679 11.84 -6.97 -34.11
N VAL A 680 12.72 -7.60 -34.89
CA VAL A 680 12.98 -7.19 -36.28
C VAL A 680 11.84 -7.64 -37.17
N GLU A 681 11.27 -8.82 -36.94
CA GLU A 681 10.14 -9.32 -37.74
C GLU A 681 8.87 -8.47 -37.56
N ASP A 682 8.66 -7.94 -36.35
CA ASP A 682 7.51 -7.08 -35.99
C ASP A 682 7.79 -5.58 -36.23
N GLU A 683 9.01 -5.21 -36.64
CA GLU A 683 9.47 -3.81 -36.74
C GLU A 683 9.23 -3.02 -35.45
N GLU A 684 9.42 -3.64 -34.26
CA GLU A 684 9.18 -3.07 -32.94
C GLU A 684 10.49 -2.90 -32.15
N ILE A 685 10.60 -1.77 -31.42
CA ILE A 685 11.71 -1.52 -30.49
C ILE A 685 11.19 -0.92 -29.18
N LYS A 686 11.58 -1.52 -28.05
CA LYS A 686 11.30 -1.03 -26.70
C LYS A 686 12.58 -0.57 -26.04
N VAL A 687 12.57 0.64 -25.46
CA VAL A 687 13.77 1.20 -24.83
C VAL A 687 13.45 1.90 -23.52
N GLY A 688 14.36 1.78 -22.55
CA GLY A 688 14.33 2.58 -21.34
C GLY A 688 14.83 4.01 -21.53
N ASN A 689 14.57 4.88 -20.56
CA ASN A 689 14.91 6.30 -20.64
C ASN A 689 15.61 6.81 -19.37
N PRO A 690 16.93 6.80 -19.30
CA PRO A 690 17.69 7.33 -18.16
C PRO A 690 17.53 8.83 -17.90
N GLU A 691 16.94 9.58 -18.84
CA GLU A 691 16.74 11.04 -18.74
C GLU A 691 15.38 11.40 -18.09
N LEU A 692 14.63 10.40 -17.62
CA LEU A 692 13.36 10.65 -16.96
C LEU A 692 13.51 11.49 -15.69
N GLU A 693 12.70 12.53 -15.61
CA GLU A 693 12.56 13.40 -14.44
C GLU A 693 11.33 13.00 -13.60
N PRO A 694 11.25 13.41 -12.32
CA PRO A 694 10.08 13.14 -11.51
C PRO A 694 8.84 13.89 -12.02
N THR A 695 7.68 13.25 -11.87
CA THR A 695 6.38 13.91 -11.96
C THR A 695 6.23 14.86 -10.77
N ILE A 696 5.77 16.07 -11.00
CA ILE A 696 5.62 17.13 -9.99
C ILE A 696 4.14 17.51 -9.86
N SER A 697 3.66 17.66 -8.62
CA SER A 697 2.30 18.13 -8.35
C SER A 697 2.29 19.35 -7.45
N THR A 698 1.48 20.36 -7.82
CA THR A 698 1.09 21.46 -6.96
C THR A 698 -0.31 21.17 -6.43
N ASN A 699 -0.46 21.12 -5.10
CA ASN A 699 -1.68 20.70 -4.44
C ASN A 699 -2.27 21.86 -3.62
N PHE A 700 -3.58 22.05 -3.70
CA PHE A 700 -4.33 22.93 -2.82
C PHE A 700 -5.45 22.16 -2.15
N ASP A 701 -5.58 22.34 -0.85
CA ASP A 701 -6.54 21.64 0.00
C ASP A 701 -7.23 22.61 0.94
N ILE A 702 -8.53 22.40 1.14
CA ILE A 702 -9.29 23.02 2.22
C ILE A 702 -10.19 21.96 2.86
N SER A 703 -10.19 21.89 4.19
CA SER A 703 -11.04 20.96 4.93
C SER A 703 -11.64 21.60 6.17
N PHE A 704 -12.83 21.18 6.50
CA PHE A 704 -13.53 21.47 7.75
C PHE A 704 -13.66 20.16 8.52
N GLU A 705 -13.34 20.19 9.82
CA GLU A 705 -13.43 19.06 10.74
C GLU A 705 -14.19 19.49 12.00
N ARG A 706 -15.13 18.65 12.45
CA ARG A 706 -15.80 18.82 13.74
C ARG A 706 -15.69 17.53 14.55
N TYR A 707 -15.10 17.65 15.71
CA TYR A 707 -14.92 16.57 16.68
C TYR A 707 -16.00 16.64 17.74
N TYR A 708 -16.55 15.48 18.10
CA TYR A 708 -17.58 15.37 19.14
C TYR A 708 -17.03 14.63 20.36
N ASP A 709 -17.48 15.03 21.55
CA ASP A 709 -17.02 14.46 22.82
C ASP A 709 -17.38 12.96 22.99
N ASP A 710 -18.38 12.50 22.25
CA ASP A 710 -18.81 11.09 22.17
C ASP A 710 -18.00 10.28 21.14
N VAL A 711 -16.74 10.66 20.90
CA VAL A 711 -15.82 9.98 19.96
C VAL A 711 -16.35 9.99 18.53
N GLY A 712 -16.92 11.11 18.10
CA GLY A 712 -17.45 11.32 16.76
C GLY A 712 -16.61 12.30 15.94
N LEU A 713 -16.77 12.21 14.60
CA LEU A 713 -16.16 13.10 13.62
C LEU A 713 -17.15 13.40 12.50
N PHE A 714 -17.22 14.66 12.11
CA PHE A 714 -17.69 15.08 10.77
C PHE A 714 -16.55 15.81 10.09
N SER A 715 -16.23 15.44 8.85
CA SER A 715 -15.27 16.16 8.02
C SER A 715 -15.79 16.34 6.60
N ALA A 716 -15.43 17.48 5.99
CA ALA A 716 -15.70 17.76 4.59
C ALA A 716 -14.51 18.54 4.02
N GLY A 717 -14.06 18.15 2.83
CA GLY A 717 -12.91 18.77 2.19
C GLY A 717 -13.02 18.84 0.69
N ILE A 718 -12.31 19.81 0.11
CA ILE A 718 -12.13 19.98 -1.34
C ILE A 718 -10.61 20.02 -1.57
N PHE A 719 -10.15 19.34 -2.60
CA PHE A 719 -8.74 19.34 -2.98
C PHE A 719 -8.57 19.46 -4.49
N THR A 720 -7.47 20.08 -4.90
CA THR A 720 -7.06 20.11 -6.30
C THR A 720 -5.59 19.72 -6.43
N LYS A 721 -5.25 19.08 -7.54
CA LYS A 721 -3.88 18.74 -7.92
C LYS A 721 -3.65 19.17 -9.36
N ASP A 722 -2.55 19.90 -9.57
CA ASP A 722 -2.00 20.24 -10.88
C ASP A 722 -0.73 19.42 -11.06
N ILE A 723 -0.82 18.38 -11.89
CA ILE A 723 0.21 17.34 -12.08
C ILE A 723 0.90 17.61 -13.40
N ASN A 724 2.20 17.82 -13.33
CA ASN A 724 3.03 18.14 -14.47
C ASN A 724 4.10 17.07 -14.67
N ASN A 725 4.46 16.85 -15.94
CA ASN A 725 5.59 16.00 -16.27
C ASN A 725 5.39 14.52 -15.90
N PHE A 726 4.14 14.04 -15.92
CA PHE A 726 3.93 12.62 -15.61
C PHE A 726 4.43 11.73 -16.76
N VAL A 727 4.91 10.54 -16.36
CA VAL A 727 5.47 9.56 -17.30
C VAL A 727 4.35 8.92 -18.10
N VAL A 728 4.49 8.92 -19.41
CA VAL A 728 3.63 8.22 -20.38
C VAL A 728 4.49 7.31 -21.24
N TYR A 729 3.91 6.24 -21.75
CA TYR A 729 4.54 5.39 -22.75
C TYR A 729 4.07 5.84 -24.15
N THR A 730 5.00 6.03 -25.06
CA THR A 730 4.69 6.32 -26.46
C THR A 730 4.80 5.05 -27.29
N SER A 731 3.89 4.86 -28.21
CA SER A 731 3.90 3.80 -29.22
C SER A 731 4.17 4.32 -30.64
N GLY A 732 4.70 5.54 -30.77
CA GLY A 732 5.01 6.15 -32.06
C GLY A 732 6.20 5.52 -32.78
N TYR A 733 6.52 5.99 -33.99
CA TYR A 733 7.64 5.47 -34.76
C TYR A 733 8.99 6.11 -34.39
N VAL A 734 10.07 5.33 -34.51
CA VAL A 734 11.45 5.82 -34.38
C VAL A 734 11.71 6.93 -35.40
N THR A 735 12.28 8.02 -34.92
CA THR A 735 12.70 9.17 -35.73
C THR A 735 14.19 9.48 -35.48
N GLN A 736 14.77 10.36 -36.29
CA GLN A 736 16.16 10.81 -36.14
C GLN A 736 16.44 11.43 -34.73
N ALA A 737 15.40 11.96 -34.08
CA ALA A 737 15.53 12.54 -32.75
C ALA A 737 15.76 11.49 -31.65
N ASP A 738 15.40 10.24 -31.90
CA ASP A 738 15.49 9.16 -30.91
C ASP A 738 16.90 8.55 -30.79
N ASN A 739 17.84 8.97 -31.67
CA ASN A 739 19.23 8.46 -31.74
C ASN A 739 19.34 6.94 -31.94
N LEU A 740 18.39 6.36 -32.68
CA LEU A 740 18.28 4.94 -33.03
C LEU A 740 18.34 4.77 -34.57
N PRO A 741 19.47 5.14 -35.23
CA PRO A 741 19.52 5.27 -36.68
C PRO A 741 19.33 3.94 -37.46
N ASP A 742 19.60 2.81 -36.79
CA ASP A 742 19.47 1.49 -37.42
C ASP A 742 18.01 0.98 -37.42
N TYR A 743 17.09 1.68 -36.70
CA TYR A 743 15.69 1.29 -36.53
C TYR A 743 14.71 2.36 -37.01
N ASP A 744 15.11 3.22 -37.95
CA ASP A 744 14.25 4.28 -38.49
C ASP A 744 12.97 3.68 -39.10
N GLY A 745 11.82 4.08 -38.56
CA GLY A 745 10.51 3.56 -38.99
C GLY A 745 9.97 2.38 -38.17
N PHE A 746 10.74 1.84 -37.20
CA PHE A 746 10.22 0.85 -36.26
C PHE A 746 9.23 1.50 -35.29
N GLN A 747 8.24 0.74 -34.84
CA GLN A 747 7.37 1.16 -33.76
C GLN A 747 8.17 1.27 -32.47
N LEU A 748 8.16 2.45 -31.85
CA LEU A 748 8.96 2.76 -30.65
C LEU A 748 8.08 2.76 -29.41
N GLU A 749 8.35 1.89 -28.45
CA GLU A 749 7.83 1.97 -27.10
C GLU A 749 8.89 2.56 -26.16
N LYS A 750 8.61 3.73 -25.57
CA LYS A 750 9.52 4.45 -24.67
C LYS A 750 8.75 5.23 -23.62
N ALA A 751 9.22 5.16 -22.37
CA ALA A 751 8.73 6.03 -21.30
C ALA A 751 9.24 7.46 -21.47
N LEU A 752 8.35 8.46 -21.46
CA LEU A 752 8.65 9.89 -21.60
C LEU A 752 7.95 10.72 -20.53
N ASN A 753 8.54 11.85 -20.17
CA ASN A 753 7.89 12.92 -19.39
C ASN A 753 6.98 13.74 -20.30
N GLY A 754 5.86 13.20 -20.71
CA GLY A 754 5.02 13.71 -21.78
C GLY A 754 3.60 14.11 -21.38
N GLY A 755 3.25 14.09 -20.08
CA GLY A 755 1.88 14.35 -19.66
C GLY A 755 1.70 15.44 -18.61
N ASN A 756 0.59 16.20 -18.73
CA ASN A 756 0.07 17.06 -17.67
C ASN A 756 -1.39 16.69 -17.40
N ALA A 757 -1.78 16.70 -16.13
CA ALA A 757 -3.14 16.37 -15.71
C ALA A 757 -3.59 17.27 -14.57
N SER A 758 -4.89 17.49 -14.49
CA SER A 758 -5.54 18.19 -13.37
C SER A 758 -6.53 17.26 -12.68
N LEU A 759 -6.70 17.48 -11.37
CA LEU A 759 -7.58 16.68 -10.54
C LEU A 759 -8.29 17.58 -9.54
N LEU A 760 -9.63 17.44 -9.47
CA LEU A 760 -10.49 18.11 -8.49
C LEU A 760 -11.29 17.05 -7.74
N GLY A 761 -11.31 17.11 -6.40
CA GLY A 761 -12.08 16.16 -5.61
C GLY A 761 -12.75 16.76 -4.38
N VAL A 762 -13.79 16.06 -3.95
CA VAL A 762 -14.55 16.34 -2.73
C VAL A 762 -14.58 15.12 -1.86
N GLU A 763 -14.31 15.29 -0.57
CA GLU A 763 -14.35 14.24 0.44
C GLU A 763 -15.30 14.64 1.56
N ILE A 764 -16.18 13.71 1.98
CA ILE A 764 -17.03 13.88 3.16
C ILE A 764 -16.93 12.61 3.99
N ALA A 765 -16.75 12.76 5.30
CA ALA A 765 -16.77 11.64 6.24
C ALA A 765 -17.59 11.98 7.48
N PHE A 766 -18.32 10.99 7.96
CA PHE A 766 -19.11 11.07 9.18
C PHE A 766 -18.94 9.78 9.99
N GLN A 767 -18.67 9.96 11.28
CA GLN A 767 -18.51 8.88 12.23
C GLN A 767 -19.11 9.30 13.56
N ARG A 768 -20.13 8.59 14.04
CA ARG A 768 -20.74 8.87 15.33
C ARG A 768 -21.68 7.76 15.78
N GLN A 769 -21.93 7.67 17.09
CA GLN A 769 -23.11 6.96 17.60
C GLN A 769 -24.38 7.79 17.34
N ILE A 770 -25.30 7.27 16.53
CA ILE A 770 -26.56 7.97 16.17
C ILE A 770 -27.72 7.66 17.13
N LEU A 771 -27.65 6.51 17.80
CA LEU A 771 -28.53 6.07 18.87
C LEU A 771 -27.70 5.29 19.90
N PRO A 772 -28.16 5.10 21.13
CA PRO A 772 -27.47 4.27 22.10
C PRO A 772 -27.19 2.86 21.55
N GLY A 773 -25.91 2.51 21.43
CA GLY A 773 -25.47 1.23 20.86
C GLY A 773 -25.52 1.13 19.34
N LEU A 774 -25.97 2.14 18.59
CA LEU A 774 -25.96 2.15 17.14
C LEU A 774 -24.97 3.19 16.58
N GLY A 775 -23.86 2.71 16.07
CA GLY A 775 -22.82 3.53 15.44
C GLY A 775 -22.99 3.57 13.92
N LEU A 776 -22.68 4.72 13.32
CA LEU A 776 -22.62 4.93 11.88
C LEU A 776 -21.23 5.45 11.53
N TYR A 777 -20.61 4.83 10.53
CA TYR A 777 -19.43 5.30 9.85
C TYR A 777 -19.73 5.35 8.36
N ALA A 778 -19.59 6.52 7.78
CA ALA A 778 -19.84 6.73 6.36
C ALA A 778 -18.82 7.71 5.78
N ASN A 779 -18.35 7.44 4.57
CA ASN A 779 -17.57 8.40 3.81
C ASN A 779 -17.86 8.29 2.33
N VAL A 780 -17.63 9.37 1.61
CA VAL A 780 -17.73 9.46 0.16
C VAL A 780 -16.63 10.34 -0.37
N THR A 781 -16.04 9.94 -1.47
CA THR A 781 -15.07 10.70 -2.24
C THR A 781 -15.52 10.72 -3.68
N ALA A 782 -15.63 11.91 -4.24
CA ALA A 782 -15.92 12.14 -5.65
C ALA A 782 -14.76 12.91 -6.27
N ILE A 783 -14.28 12.45 -7.44
CA ILE A 783 -13.08 12.96 -8.09
C ILE A 783 -13.39 13.16 -9.57
N ASP A 784 -12.99 14.31 -10.10
CA ASP A 784 -12.93 14.61 -11.52
C ASP A 784 -11.44 14.80 -11.89
N SER A 785 -10.93 13.96 -12.77
CA SER A 785 -9.55 14.06 -13.28
C SER A 785 -9.55 14.24 -14.79
N LYS A 786 -8.58 14.98 -15.28
CA LYS A 786 -8.48 15.31 -16.68
C LYS A 786 -7.02 15.36 -17.11
N ILE A 787 -6.73 14.74 -18.25
CA ILE A 787 -5.45 14.89 -18.96
C ILE A 787 -5.52 16.16 -19.79
N ASP A 788 -4.69 17.16 -19.46
CA ASP A 788 -4.71 18.49 -20.09
C ASP A 788 -3.84 18.55 -21.34
N ASN A 789 -2.63 18.00 -21.27
CA ASN A 789 -1.69 17.94 -22.37
C ASN A 789 -0.95 16.60 -22.39
N LEU A 790 -0.61 16.16 -23.59
CA LEU A 790 0.21 14.97 -23.86
C LEU A 790 1.36 15.32 -24.79
N ASP A 791 2.38 14.47 -24.81
CA ASP A 791 3.42 14.50 -25.83
C ASP A 791 2.80 14.52 -27.22
N PRO A 792 3.32 15.35 -28.15
CA PRO A 792 2.75 15.46 -29.50
C PRO A 792 2.67 14.14 -30.27
N LYS A 793 3.61 13.21 -30.07
CA LYS A 793 3.57 11.89 -30.71
C LYS A 793 2.37 11.09 -30.22
N LEU A 794 2.21 10.95 -28.91
CA LEU A 794 1.06 10.23 -28.32
C LEU A 794 -0.27 10.90 -28.68
N GLN A 795 -0.31 12.24 -28.76
CA GLN A 795 -1.52 12.96 -29.13
C GLN A 795 -1.88 12.82 -30.62
N GLU A 796 -0.91 12.53 -31.50
CA GLU A 796 -1.14 12.25 -32.92
C GLU A 796 -1.78 10.86 -33.10
N ASP A 797 -1.27 9.86 -32.39
CA ASP A 797 -1.75 8.47 -32.46
C ASP A 797 -3.07 8.29 -31.70
N ARG A 798 -3.21 8.91 -30.52
CA ARG A 798 -4.38 8.81 -29.63
C ARG A 798 -4.92 10.20 -29.26
N PRO A 799 -5.53 10.93 -30.21
CA PRO A 799 -6.06 12.29 -29.96
C PRO A 799 -7.23 12.30 -28.96
N ASP A 800 -7.87 11.17 -28.76
CA ASP A 800 -8.99 10.98 -27.82
C ASP A 800 -8.53 10.88 -26.36
N VAL A 801 -7.26 10.62 -26.07
CA VAL A 801 -6.71 10.53 -24.70
C VAL A 801 -6.74 11.89 -23.99
N LYS A 802 -6.57 12.96 -24.74
CA LYS A 802 -6.77 14.32 -24.21
C LYS A 802 -8.21 14.48 -23.72
N ASP A 803 -8.37 15.11 -22.55
CA ASP A 803 -9.66 15.30 -21.86
C ASP A 803 -10.25 14.03 -21.21
N ASN A 804 -9.57 12.87 -21.31
CA ASN A 804 -9.94 11.67 -20.56
C ASN A 804 -9.46 11.72 -19.10
N SER A 805 -10.04 10.88 -18.27
CA SER A 805 -9.61 10.67 -16.90
C SER A 805 -8.19 10.08 -16.86
N MET A 806 -7.42 10.49 -15.86
CA MET A 806 -6.10 9.91 -15.61
C MET A 806 -6.23 8.43 -15.20
N PRO A 807 -5.40 7.52 -15.72
CA PRO A 807 -5.42 6.12 -15.33
C PRO A 807 -5.34 5.94 -13.80
N GLY A 808 -6.07 4.97 -13.26
CA GLY A 808 -6.16 4.68 -11.83
C GLY A 808 -7.13 5.57 -11.05
N THR A 809 -7.80 6.56 -11.67
CA THR A 809 -8.73 7.47 -11.00
C THR A 809 -10.17 6.95 -11.07
N SER A 810 -10.68 6.49 -9.92
CA SER A 810 -12.12 6.19 -9.75
C SER A 810 -12.89 7.47 -9.42
N GLU A 811 -13.91 7.80 -10.21
CA GLU A 811 -14.71 9.03 -10.04
C GLU A 811 -15.50 9.05 -8.74
N LEU A 812 -15.93 7.88 -8.23
CA LEU A 812 -16.75 7.79 -7.03
C LEU A 812 -16.35 6.58 -6.18
N SER A 813 -16.01 6.84 -4.94
CA SER A 813 -15.86 5.78 -3.93
C SER A 813 -16.62 6.14 -2.66
N TYR A 814 -17.23 5.15 -2.00
CA TYR A 814 -17.90 5.36 -0.72
C TYR A 814 -17.88 4.12 0.17
N ASN A 815 -17.90 4.37 1.46
CA ASN A 815 -18.03 3.36 2.49
C ASN A 815 -19.22 3.67 3.38
N LEU A 816 -19.95 2.63 3.76
CA LEU A 816 -21.05 2.70 4.72
C LEU A 816 -20.94 1.53 5.68
N SER A 817 -20.75 1.81 6.96
CA SER A 817 -20.72 0.78 8.01
C SER A 817 -21.68 1.14 9.14
N MET A 818 -22.49 0.18 9.53
CA MET A 818 -23.38 0.28 10.69
C MET A 818 -22.95 -0.74 11.73
N SER A 819 -22.71 -0.27 12.95
CA SER A 819 -22.39 -1.12 14.10
C SER A 819 -23.47 -1.08 15.15
N TYR A 820 -23.85 -2.25 15.65
CA TYR A 820 -24.71 -2.40 16.81
C TYR A 820 -23.90 -2.96 17.95
N GLU A 821 -23.76 -2.16 19.01
CA GLU A 821 -22.94 -2.48 20.20
C GLU A 821 -23.83 -2.40 21.44
N ARG A 822 -24.16 -3.54 22.05
CA ARG A 822 -24.97 -3.58 23.27
C ARG A 822 -24.56 -4.73 24.18
N GLY A 823 -24.21 -4.40 25.42
CA GLY A 823 -23.70 -5.38 26.38
C GLY A 823 -22.46 -6.10 25.79
N PRO A 824 -22.42 -7.45 25.84
CA PRO A 824 -21.28 -8.21 25.34
C PRO A 824 -21.22 -8.36 23.81
N THR A 825 -22.23 -7.86 23.09
CA THR A 825 -22.40 -8.15 21.65
C THR A 825 -22.06 -6.92 20.81
N THR A 826 -21.22 -7.11 19.79
CA THR A 826 -21.00 -6.16 18.71
C THR A 826 -21.29 -6.85 17.40
N VAL A 827 -22.11 -6.22 16.54
CA VAL A 827 -22.35 -6.67 15.15
C VAL A 827 -22.15 -5.49 14.23
N ARG A 828 -21.46 -5.69 13.12
CA ARG A 828 -21.20 -4.66 12.13
C ARG A 828 -21.44 -5.18 10.74
N LEU A 829 -22.19 -4.41 9.97
CA LEU A 829 -22.37 -4.59 8.53
C LEU A 829 -21.64 -3.45 7.81
N SER A 830 -20.80 -3.79 6.84
CA SER A 830 -20.00 -2.83 6.08
C SER A 830 -20.25 -3.02 4.59
N LEU A 831 -20.37 -1.91 3.88
CA LEU A 831 -20.45 -1.84 2.44
C LEU A 831 -19.31 -0.94 1.96
N ASN A 832 -18.51 -1.43 1.04
CA ASN A 832 -17.45 -0.69 0.35
C ASN A 832 -17.75 -0.66 -1.14
N HIS A 833 -17.79 0.51 -1.74
CA HIS A 833 -17.98 0.70 -3.18
C HIS A 833 -16.82 1.50 -3.77
N GLN A 834 -16.30 0.98 -4.87
CA GLN A 834 -15.35 1.65 -5.75
C GLN A 834 -15.98 1.71 -7.14
N GLY A 835 -16.05 2.90 -7.72
CA GLY A 835 -16.49 3.11 -9.10
C GLY A 835 -15.46 2.59 -10.09
N GLU A 836 -15.87 2.48 -11.34
CA GLU A 836 -14.98 2.10 -12.44
C GLU A 836 -13.87 3.13 -12.66
N PHE A 837 -12.77 2.70 -13.25
CA PHE A 837 -11.68 3.57 -13.67
C PHE A 837 -10.90 2.97 -14.83
N LEU A 838 -10.36 3.86 -15.65
CA LEU A 838 -9.39 3.49 -16.68
C LEU A 838 -8.11 2.96 -16.01
N GLU A 839 -7.69 1.75 -16.33
CA GLU A 839 -6.45 1.17 -15.84
C GLU A 839 -5.29 1.51 -16.77
N GLU A 840 -5.49 1.30 -18.07
CA GLU A 840 -4.46 1.47 -19.09
C GLU A 840 -5.09 1.89 -20.43
N PHE A 841 -4.40 2.73 -21.18
CA PHE A 841 -4.76 3.02 -22.56
C PHE A 841 -4.28 1.88 -23.45
N GLY A 842 -5.17 1.39 -24.32
CA GLY A 842 -4.81 0.50 -25.43
C GLY A 842 -4.34 1.30 -26.66
N ASP A 843 -4.04 0.61 -27.74
CA ASP A 843 -3.68 1.26 -29.02
C ASP A 843 -4.86 2.02 -29.63
N SER A 844 -6.07 1.61 -29.35
CA SER A 844 -7.31 2.30 -29.71
C SER A 844 -8.22 2.48 -28.48
N LYS A 845 -9.24 3.35 -28.61
CA LYS A 845 -10.24 3.56 -27.55
C LYS A 845 -11.06 2.30 -27.24
N SER A 846 -11.26 1.43 -28.20
CA SER A 846 -11.95 0.15 -28.05
C SER A 846 -11.13 -0.85 -27.25
N GLU A 847 -9.81 -0.67 -27.18
CA GLU A 847 -8.88 -1.53 -26.45
C GLU A 847 -8.51 -1.00 -25.06
N ASP A 848 -8.94 0.22 -24.70
CA ASP A 848 -8.73 0.77 -23.38
C ASP A 848 -9.20 -0.20 -22.28
N ARG A 849 -8.30 -0.53 -21.35
CA ARG A 849 -8.60 -1.47 -20.25
C ARG A 849 -9.18 -0.73 -19.06
N TRP A 850 -10.36 -1.15 -18.65
CA TRP A 850 -11.09 -0.58 -17.53
C TRP A 850 -11.25 -1.57 -16.40
N TYR A 851 -10.95 -1.16 -15.18
CA TYR A 851 -11.37 -1.83 -13.96
C TYR A 851 -12.83 -1.48 -13.71
N ASP A 852 -13.72 -2.48 -13.64
CA ASP A 852 -15.15 -2.25 -13.45
C ASP A 852 -15.46 -1.91 -11.98
N LYS A 853 -16.60 -1.26 -11.76
CA LYS A 853 -17.08 -0.95 -10.42
C LYS A 853 -17.26 -2.22 -9.58
N ALA A 854 -16.88 -2.11 -8.30
CA ALA A 854 -17.00 -3.21 -7.36
C ALA A 854 -17.69 -2.78 -6.07
N THR A 855 -18.55 -3.67 -5.53
CA THR A 855 -19.26 -3.43 -4.26
C THR A 855 -19.16 -4.65 -3.36
N TYR A 856 -18.36 -4.52 -2.30
CA TYR A 856 -18.17 -5.55 -1.30
C TYR A 856 -19.07 -5.33 -0.10
N VAL A 857 -19.64 -6.42 0.44
CA VAL A 857 -20.45 -6.40 1.66
C VAL A 857 -19.85 -7.40 2.64
N ASP A 858 -19.50 -6.92 3.84
CA ASP A 858 -18.88 -7.70 4.90
C ASP A 858 -19.71 -7.64 6.19
N LEU A 859 -19.74 -8.74 6.93
CA LEU A 859 -20.40 -8.83 8.24
C LEU A 859 -19.39 -9.32 9.28
N ASN A 860 -19.25 -8.57 10.38
CA ASN A 860 -18.45 -8.94 11.53
C ASN A 860 -19.34 -9.02 12.76
N ALA A 861 -19.16 -10.05 13.59
CA ALA A 861 -19.80 -10.21 14.88
C ALA A 861 -18.77 -10.55 15.96
N ASN A 862 -18.90 -9.94 17.13
CA ASN A 862 -18.06 -10.21 18.30
C ASN A 862 -18.91 -10.37 19.54
N TYR A 863 -18.60 -11.35 20.36
CA TYR A 863 -19.27 -11.61 21.63
C TYR A 863 -18.24 -11.77 22.76
N ASN A 864 -18.28 -10.86 23.73
CA ASN A 864 -17.41 -10.91 24.90
C ASN A 864 -17.94 -11.95 25.91
N LEU A 865 -17.27 -13.09 25.99
CA LEU A 865 -17.58 -14.12 27.00
C LEU A 865 -17.23 -13.67 28.42
N ARG A 866 -16.15 -12.90 28.55
CA ARG A 866 -15.64 -12.25 29.74
C ARG A 866 -15.01 -10.92 29.34
N GLU A 867 -14.65 -10.09 30.31
CA GLU A 867 -13.98 -8.81 30.06
C GLU A 867 -12.70 -8.95 29.20
N ASN A 868 -12.03 -10.09 29.28
CA ASN A 868 -10.75 -10.37 28.61
C ASN A 868 -10.81 -11.51 27.60
N ILE A 869 -11.97 -12.08 27.29
CA ILE A 869 -12.11 -13.17 26.31
C ILE A 869 -13.30 -12.89 25.43
N SER A 870 -13.09 -12.84 24.13
CA SER A 870 -14.15 -12.69 23.12
C SER A 870 -14.11 -13.80 22.07
N ILE A 871 -15.28 -14.08 21.49
CA ILE A 871 -15.43 -14.89 20.28
C ILE A 871 -15.80 -13.92 19.15
N TYR A 872 -15.18 -14.08 18.01
CA TYR A 872 -15.52 -13.31 16.81
C TYR A 872 -15.89 -14.23 15.63
N ALA A 873 -16.68 -13.70 14.74
CA ALA A 873 -17.04 -14.34 13.48
C ALA A 873 -17.03 -13.28 12.37
N ASP A 874 -16.32 -13.58 11.28
CA ASP A 874 -16.11 -12.70 10.14
C ASP A 874 -16.62 -13.36 8.87
N PHE A 875 -17.40 -12.61 8.08
CA PHE A 875 -17.90 -12.99 6.78
C PHE A 875 -17.50 -11.92 5.78
N ASN A 876 -16.61 -12.26 4.86
CA ASN A 876 -16.14 -11.36 3.82
C ASN A 876 -16.80 -11.67 2.49
N ASN A 877 -17.05 -10.61 1.72
CA ASN A 877 -17.59 -10.67 0.37
C ASN A 877 -18.90 -11.48 0.28
N LEU A 878 -19.89 -11.13 1.13
CA LEU A 878 -21.19 -11.84 1.20
C LEU A 878 -21.92 -11.92 -0.15
N THR A 879 -21.71 -10.93 -1.00
CA THR A 879 -22.32 -10.83 -2.32
C THR A 879 -21.59 -11.63 -3.40
N ASN A 880 -20.42 -12.20 -3.07
CA ASN A 880 -19.53 -12.85 -4.03
C ASN A 880 -19.20 -11.94 -5.21
N GLN A 881 -18.86 -10.67 -4.91
CA GLN A 881 -18.45 -9.68 -5.90
C GLN A 881 -17.19 -10.17 -6.63
N PRO A 882 -17.20 -10.33 -7.97
CA PRO A 882 -16.00 -10.66 -8.72
C PRO A 882 -15.08 -9.46 -8.92
N LEU A 883 -13.84 -9.73 -9.23
CA LEU A 883 -12.95 -8.82 -9.94
C LEU A 883 -13.37 -8.82 -11.41
N ARG A 884 -13.59 -7.64 -12.00
CA ARG A 884 -13.99 -7.55 -13.39
C ARG A 884 -13.26 -6.43 -14.10
N TYR A 885 -12.79 -6.75 -15.30
CA TYR A 885 -12.27 -5.79 -16.28
C TYR A 885 -13.11 -5.83 -17.55
N TYR A 886 -13.14 -4.73 -18.24
CA TYR A 886 -13.73 -4.66 -19.59
C TYR A 886 -12.82 -3.84 -20.52
N GLN A 887 -12.98 -4.07 -21.83
CA GLN A 887 -12.22 -3.42 -22.88
C GLN A 887 -13.12 -2.41 -23.59
N GLY A 888 -12.69 -1.13 -23.63
CA GLY A 888 -13.39 -0.01 -24.27
C GLY A 888 -14.78 0.31 -23.69
N SER A 889 -15.64 -0.70 -23.56
CA SER A 889 -17.00 -0.54 -23.06
C SER A 889 -17.38 -1.69 -22.12
N SER A 890 -18.12 -1.40 -21.04
CA SER A 890 -18.51 -2.38 -20.00
C SER A 890 -19.30 -3.59 -20.53
N ARG A 891 -19.76 -3.56 -21.76
CA ARG A 891 -20.38 -4.72 -22.43
C ARG A 891 -19.35 -5.76 -22.92
N TYR A 892 -18.12 -5.37 -23.17
CA TYR A 892 -17.03 -6.24 -23.62
C TYR A 892 -16.20 -6.69 -22.42
N MET A 893 -16.60 -7.81 -21.82
CA MET A 893 -15.88 -8.38 -20.68
C MET A 893 -14.49 -8.81 -21.14
N MET A 894 -13.44 -8.26 -20.49
CA MET A 894 -12.04 -8.65 -20.68
C MET A 894 -11.62 -9.71 -19.67
N GLN A 895 -12.01 -9.55 -18.40
CA GLN A 895 -11.75 -10.50 -17.34
C GLN A 895 -12.87 -10.50 -16.33
N GLU A 896 -13.27 -11.68 -15.85
CA GLU A 896 -14.15 -11.83 -14.70
C GLU A 896 -13.64 -12.97 -13.82
N GLU A 897 -13.31 -12.65 -12.55
CA GLU A 897 -12.65 -13.56 -11.65
C GLU A 897 -13.33 -13.58 -10.28
N TYR A 898 -13.71 -14.76 -9.79
CA TYR A 898 -14.40 -15.00 -8.54
C TYR A 898 -13.47 -15.61 -7.50
N TYR A 899 -13.27 -14.91 -6.38
CA TYR A 899 -12.42 -15.34 -5.25
C TYR A 899 -13.20 -15.92 -4.09
N ASN A 900 -14.54 -15.93 -4.17
CA ASN A 900 -15.43 -16.51 -3.20
C ASN A 900 -15.70 -15.70 -1.92
N ARG A 901 -16.59 -16.25 -1.11
CA ARG A 901 -16.95 -15.79 0.23
C ARG A 901 -16.01 -16.44 1.23
N LYS A 902 -15.51 -15.67 2.19
CA LYS A 902 -14.64 -16.17 3.27
C LYS A 902 -15.41 -16.09 4.59
N PHE A 903 -15.24 -17.10 5.41
CA PHE A 903 -15.80 -17.14 6.77
C PHE A 903 -14.69 -17.51 7.75
N THR A 904 -14.56 -16.76 8.85
CA THR A 904 -13.61 -17.07 9.93
C THR A 904 -14.32 -16.98 11.29
N LEU A 905 -14.07 -17.96 12.16
CA LEU A 905 -14.51 -17.99 13.55
C LEU A 905 -13.28 -18.08 14.44
N GLY A 906 -13.20 -17.26 15.48
CA GLY A 906 -12.04 -17.28 16.36
C GLY A 906 -12.31 -16.80 17.78
N ILE A 907 -11.25 -16.92 18.58
CA ILE A 907 -11.21 -16.49 19.98
C ILE A 907 -10.05 -15.52 20.15
N LYS A 908 -10.31 -14.41 20.82
CA LYS A 908 -9.29 -13.47 21.27
C LYS A 908 -9.29 -13.42 22.79
N ALA A 909 -8.10 -13.49 23.37
CA ALA A 909 -7.87 -13.33 24.80
C ALA A 909 -6.85 -12.21 25.07
N ASP A 910 -7.23 -11.24 25.88
CA ASP A 910 -6.36 -10.18 26.42
C ASP A 910 -6.04 -10.56 27.87
N LEU A 911 -4.74 -10.79 28.20
CA LEU A 911 -4.27 -11.39 29.46
C LEU A 911 -3.43 -10.41 30.29
#